data_f0774099a7f655fac7e7ffffebb92918
#
_entry.id   f0774099a7f655fac7e7ffffebb92918
#
_cell.length_a   1.000
_cell.length_b   1.000
_cell.length_c   1.000
_cell.angle_alpha   90.00
_cell.angle_beta   90.00
_cell.angle_gamma   90.00
#
_symmetry.space_group_name_H-M   'P 1'
#
loop_
_entity.id
_entity.type
_entity.pdbx_description
1 polymer ?
#
loop_
_entity_poly.entity_id
_entity_poly.type
_entity_poly.pdbx_seq_one_letter_code
_entity_poly.pdbx_strand_id
1 'polypeptide(L)'
;MLDFKGISVHYGHQDVLSDVTFRVNKGDRVGVVGPNGSGKSTLFKIVLGEMSSDTGELVVENNPRIGWTRQNPEPDFPEETLLEYSLRGIPGLSEMEAEMRRLEESLDDEASLKRYGELQTKFEHLGGYDIETRVKVALGGLGFSTREFDRPFCSFSGGWRMRAELSRVLASKPDLLLLDEPSNYLDLPAVDWLQKFLKAYDGTLMLISHDRFLLRTLTSVTVEVDAGTVTRYEGDLDYYLREREVRYQHLVAAKENQDHHREQLQRFVDRFRATASKAAQAQSRQKLIDKIDEERIVLPKRYTQSGRLRLAEPPPSGVEMFRCENLEFSYDGVKKVLDGISFNISRGDKVALIGYNGLGKTTLMRIIAGTRRPTGGKAVIGHNVVPGYLSQEFAETIPPDVSVYRNAKNAIPPGMNEKNFRNQLGAFGFDENDIEKPAGVLSGGEKIRLAFLRLFLSAPNFLLLDEPTTHQDLDGRRLLQDALARYRGTVLIVSHDIDFVRNVATSVLEITPDGIRQFPGGYDYYCEKKAEAMRGAALRQETAAPLAAADGSGEERLSGKELRKRRAEERARIAPKVKELKRRVETAERKLEELQKSLDEASAELFNPTPATDFAEVNRVVRTLQFEIDRYTADWEEAATELEELTAAQQAKDMLA
;
A
#
# COMPACT_ATOMS: atom_id res chain seq x y z
N MET A 1 0.68 -13.83 -23.31
CA MET A 1 1.89 -14.16 -22.54
C MET A 1 1.62 -15.29 -21.55
N LEU A 2 0.64 -15.15 -20.66
CA LEU A 2 0.13 -16.26 -19.83
C LEU A 2 -1.35 -16.45 -20.12
N ASP A 3 -1.79 -17.69 -20.31
CA ASP A 3 -3.19 -18.04 -20.56
C ASP A 3 -3.58 -19.18 -19.62
N PHE A 4 -4.43 -18.86 -18.63
CA PHE A 4 -4.95 -19.80 -17.64
C PHE A 4 -6.26 -20.36 -18.18
N LYS A 5 -6.37 -21.70 -18.31
CA LYS A 5 -7.51 -22.38 -18.91
C LYS A 5 -8.07 -23.44 -17.98
N GLY A 6 -9.14 -23.12 -17.27
CA GLY A 6 -9.89 -24.03 -16.43
C GLY A 6 -9.06 -24.62 -15.27
N ILE A 7 -8.12 -23.83 -14.72
CA ILE A 7 -7.20 -24.31 -13.68
C ILE A 7 -7.94 -24.51 -12.36
N SER A 8 -7.83 -25.72 -11.79
CA SER A 8 -8.29 -26.00 -10.43
C SER A 8 -7.18 -26.61 -9.59
N VAL A 9 -7.15 -26.26 -8.30
CA VAL A 9 -6.18 -26.73 -7.31
C VAL A 9 -6.88 -27.00 -5.98
N HIS A 10 -6.64 -28.17 -5.40
CA HIS A 10 -7.20 -28.62 -4.14
C HIS A 10 -6.08 -28.92 -3.12
N TYR A 11 -6.27 -28.52 -1.87
CA TYR A 11 -5.44 -28.94 -0.75
C TYR A 11 -6.25 -29.82 0.20
N GLY A 12 -6.12 -31.12 0.06
CA GLY A 12 -6.93 -32.08 0.81
C GLY A 12 -8.42 -31.94 0.47
N HIS A 13 -9.21 -31.42 1.39
CA HIS A 13 -10.66 -31.21 1.18
C HIS A 13 -11.02 -29.74 0.85
N GLN A 14 -10.03 -28.88 0.72
CA GLN A 14 -10.27 -27.46 0.48
C GLN A 14 -9.94 -27.10 -0.97
N ASP A 15 -10.94 -26.57 -1.68
CA ASP A 15 -10.77 -25.98 -2.99
C ASP A 15 -10.08 -24.61 -2.84
N VAL A 16 -8.88 -24.47 -3.40
CA VAL A 16 -8.12 -23.23 -3.35
C VAL A 16 -8.33 -22.41 -4.62
N LEU A 17 -8.36 -23.07 -5.78
CA LEU A 17 -8.69 -22.48 -7.07
C LEU A 17 -9.67 -23.42 -7.80
N SER A 18 -10.71 -22.87 -8.42
CA SER A 18 -11.77 -23.64 -9.11
C SER A 18 -12.06 -23.01 -10.46
N ASP A 19 -11.80 -23.74 -11.55
CA ASP A 19 -12.10 -23.36 -12.94
C ASP A 19 -11.58 -21.97 -13.33
N VAL A 20 -10.34 -21.67 -12.95
CA VAL A 20 -9.72 -20.36 -13.18
C VAL A 20 -9.36 -20.19 -14.65
N THR A 21 -9.97 -19.19 -15.29
CA THR A 21 -9.73 -18.85 -16.71
C THR A 21 -9.56 -17.35 -16.87
N PHE A 22 -8.33 -16.91 -17.21
CA PHE A 22 -8.03 -15.53 -17.57
C PHE A 22 -6.69 -15.45 -18.30
N ARG A 23 -6.41 -14.29 -18.93
CA ARG A 23 -5.18 -14.09 -19.71
C ARG A 23 -4.41 -12.87 -19.18
N VAL A 24 -3.07 -12.96 -19.19
CA VAL A 24 -2.14 -11.85 -18.97
C VAL A 24 -1.37 -11.60 -20.27
N ASN A 25 -1.49 -10.38 -20.80
CA ASN A 25 -0.82 -10.00 -22.04
C ASN A 25 0.59 -9.44 -21.76
N LYS A 26 1.41 -9.36 -22.80
CA LYS A 26 2.73 -8.72 -22.69
C LYS A 26 2.56 -7.23 -22.40
N GLY A 27 3.26 -6.72 -21.40
CA GLY A 27 3.18 -5.33 -20.97
C GLY A 27 2.03 -5.03 -19.99
N ASP A 28 1.17 -6.02 -19.66
CA ASP A 28 0.15 -5.84 -18.63
C ASP A 28 0.80 -5.57 -17.27
N ARG A 29 0.16 -4.69 -16.51
CA ARG A 29 0.52 -4.38 -15.12
C ARG A 29 -0.62 -4.83 -14.23
N VAL A 30 -0.49 -6.04 -13.71
CA VAL A 30 -1.56 -6.76 -13.02
C VAL A 30 -1.36 -6.69 -11.52
N GLY A 31 -2.34 -6.13 -10.80
CA GLY A 31 -2.45 -6.23 -9.35
C GLY A 31 -3.30 -7.45 -8.97
N VAL A 32 -2.73 -8.38 -8.20
CA VAL A 32 -3.46 -9.56 -7.71
C VAL A 32 -3.91 -9.28 -6.27
N VAL A 33 -5.22 -9.24 -6.07
CA VAL A 33 -5.84 -8.87 -4.79
C VAL A 33 -6.78 -9.98 -4.28
N GLY A 34 -7.09 -9.96 -3.00
CA GLY A 34 -8.00 -10.92 -2.37
C GLY A 34 -7.66 -11.17 -0.90
N PRO A 35 -8.53 -11.85 -0.14
CA PRO A 35 -8.30 -12.18 1.26
C PRO A 35 -7.03 -13.01 1.48
N ASN A 36 -6.51 -13.02 2.70
CA ASN A 36 -5.40 -13.90 3.04
C ASN A 36 -5.84 -15.37 2.96
N GLY A 37 -5.00 -16.22 2.36
CA GLY A 37 -5.33 -17.63 2.14
C GLY A 37 -6.24 -17.90 0.93
N SER A 38 -6.58 -16.91 0.11
CA SER A 38 -7.46 -17.09 -1.07
C SER A 38 -6.80 -17.80 -2.27
N GLY A 39 -5.48 -18.10 -2.22
CA GLY A 39 -4.78 -18.77 -3.32
C GLY A 39 -3.90 -17.85 -4.19
N LYS A 40 -3.67 -16.58 -3.82
CA LYS A 40 -2.83 -15.64 -4.60
C LYS A 40 -1.41 -16.19 -4.84
N SER A 41 -0.73 -16.60 -3.79
CA SER A 41 0.62 -17.19 -3.91
C SER A 41 0.61 -18.56 -4.61
N THR A 42 -0.50 -19.31 -4.52
CA THR A 42 -0.70 -20.56 -5.28
C THR A 42 -0.71 -20.27 -6.78
N LEU A 43 -1.39 -19.20 -7.20
CA LEU A 43 -1.38 -18.75 -8.59
C LEU A 43 0.05 -18.48 -9.11
N PHE A 44 0.89 -17.82 -8.29
CA PHE A 44 2.29 -17.58 -8.66
C PHE A 44 3.10 -18.87 -8.73
N LYS A 45 2.91 -19.82 -7.80
CA LYS A 45 3.58 -21.12 -7.83
C LYS A 45 3.26 -21.92 -9.10
N ILE A 46 2.02 -21.81 -9.61
CA ILE A 46 1.65 -22.45 -10.88
C ILE A 46 2.41 -21.79 -12.04
N VAL A 47 2.51 -20.45 -12.07
CA VAL A 47 3.27 -19.73 -13.12
C VAL A 47 4.74 -20.09 -13.09
N LEU A 48 5.32 -20.34 -11.91
CA LEU A 48 6.71 -20.74 -11.71
C LEU A 48 6.96 -22.23 -12.01
N GLY A 49 5.89 -23.02 -12.20
CA GLY A 49 6.02 -24.48 -12.36
C GLY A 49 6.39 -25.21 -11.07
N GLU A 50 6.34 -24.53 -9.91
CA GLU A 50 6.58 -25.12 -8.58
C GLU A 50 5.39 -25.99 -8.14
N MET A 51 4.25 -25.79 -8.77
CA MET A 51 3.02 -26.54 -8.51
C MET A 51 2.28 -26.83 -9.81
N SER A 52 1.81 -28.07 -9.96
CA SER A 52 0.90 -28.47 -11.03
C SER A 52 -0.54 -28.21 -10.64
N SER A 53 -1.40 -27.87 -11.58
CA SER A 53 -2.85 -27.86 -11.42
C SER A 53 -3.40 -29.27 -11.40
N ASP A 54 -4.50 -29.50 -10.66
CA ASP A 54 -5.22 -30.78 -10.68
C ASP A 54 -6.02 -30.95 -11.96
N THR A 55 -6.59 -29.84 -12.48
CA THR A 55 -7.26 -29.78 -13.78
C THR A 55 -6.88 -28.47 -14.50
N GLY A 56 -7.12 -28.45 -15.81
CA GLY A 56 -6.79 -27.31 -16.65
C GLY A 56 -5.30 -27.22 -16.99
N GLU A 57 -4.92 -26.18 -17.73
CA GLU A 57 -3.56 -25.95 -18.15
C GLU A 57 -3.17 -24.47 -18.13
N LEU A 58 -1.90 -24.20 -17.84
CA LEU A 58 -1.28 -22.89 -18.03
C LEU A 58 -0.47 -22.90 -19.34
N VAL A 59 -0.84 -22.07 -20.30
CA VAL A 59 -0.09 -21.88 -21.53
C VAL A 59 0.82 -20.66 -21.38
N VAL A 60 2.14 -20.87 -21.48
CA VAL A 60 3.14 -19.82 -21.44
C VAL A 60 3.68 -19.60 -22.85
N GLU A 61 3.32 -18.46 -23.46
CA GLU A 61 3.74 -18.12 -24.82
C GLU A 61 5.13 -17.48 -24.81
N ASN A 62 5.97 -17.84 -25.81
CA ASN A 62 7.29 -17.25 -26.07
C ASN A 62 8.37 -17.45 -24.99
N ASN A 63 8.22 -18.38 -24.10
CA ASN A 63 9.17 -18.74 -23.04
C ASN A 63 9.87 -17.51 -22.38
N PRO A 64 9.10 -16.61 -21.72
CA PRO A 64 9.64 -15.38 -21.15
C PRO A 64 10.59 -15.66 -19.99
N ARG A 65 11.59 -14.81 -19.80
CA ARG A 65 12.39 -14.83 -18.59
C ARG A 65 11.53 -14.36 -17.42
N ILE A 66 11.30 -15.24 -16.44
CA ILE A 66 10.49 -14.94 -15.27
C ILE A 66 11.42 -14.57 -14.11
N GLY A 67 11.21 -13.39 -13.53
CA GLY A 67 11.88 -12.97 -12.30
C GLY A 67 10.89 -13.01 -11.14
N TRP A 68 11.28 -13.64 -10.04
CA TRP A 68 10.47 -13.69 -8.82
C TRP A 68 11.34 -13.67 -7.58
N THR A 69 10.80 -13.21 -6.48
CA THR A 69 11.47 -13.18 -5.18
C THR A 69 11.20 -14.46 -4.41
N ARG A 70 12.25 -15.13 -3.96
CA ARG A 70 12.16 -16.32 -3.11
C ARG A 70 11.80 -15.93 -1.69
N GLN A 71 10.97 -16.73 -1.03
CA GLN A 71 10.58 -16.45 0.37
C GLN A 71 11.74 -16.65 1.37
N ASN A 72 12.64 -17.62 1.08
CA ASN A 72 13.83 -17.89 1.87
C ASN A 72 15.04 -17.86 0.96
N PRO A 73 15.65 -16.69 0.75
CA PRO A 73 16.85 -16.58 -0.06
C PRO A 73 18.05 -17.16 0.68
N GLU A 74 18.75 -18.10 0.03
CA GLU A 74 19.95 -18.77 0.54
C GLU A 74 21.11 -18.54 -0.42
N PRO A 75 22.34 -18.34 0.09
CA PRO A 75 23.54 -18.26 -0.73
C PRO A 75 23.95 -19.67 -1.20
N ASP A 76 24.70 -19.76 -2.30
CA ASP A 76 25.21 -21.05 -2.77
C ASP A 76 26.40 -21.53 -1.91
N PHE A 77 27.13 -20.60 -1.31
CA PHE A 77 28.23 -20.89 -0.37
C PHE A 77 28.28 -19.86 0.79
N PRO A 78 28.74 -20.24 1.99
CA PRO A 78 28.63 -19.42 3.19
C PRO A 78 29.36 -18.06 3.14
N GLU A 79 30.42 -17.96 2.37
CA GLU A 79 31.27 -16.76 2.25
C GLU A 79 30.82 -15.81 1.13
N GLU A 80 29.78 -16.18 0.37
CA GLU A 80 29.27 -15.37 -0.72
C GLU A 80 28.91 -13.96 -0.25
N THR A 81 29.45 -12.95 -0.94
CA THR A 81 29.18 -11.56 -0.66
C THR A 81 27.79 -11.12 -1.13
N LEU A 82 27.29 -10.02 -0.58
CA LEU A 82 26.02 -9.40 -1.00
C LEU A 82 26.02 -9.09 -2.50
N LEU A 83 27.13 -8.56 -3.03
CA LEU A 83 27.27 -8.22 -4.43
C LEU A 83 27.24 -9.46 -5.31
N GLU A 84 28.03 -10.49 -5.00
CA GLU A 84 28.08 -11.75 -5.73
C GLU A 84 26.72 -12.42 -5.78
N TYR A 85 26.02 -12.52 -4.64
CA TYR A 85 24.66 -13.03 -4.56
C TYR A 85 23.71 -12.27 -5.51
N SER A 86 23.78 -10.95 -5.50
CA SER A 86 22.88 -10.10 -6.29
C SER A 86 23.19 -10.13 -7.79
N LEU A 87 24.42 -10.41 -8.19
CA LEU A 87 24.83 -10.55 -9.60
C LEU A 87 24.26 -11.82 -10.27
N ARG A 88 23.88 -12.84 -9.50
CA ARG A 88 23.28 -14.08 -10.04
C ARG A 88 21.82 -13.93 -10.48
N GLY A 89 21.35 -12.71 -10.68
CA GLY A 89 19.99 -12.47 -11.16
C GLY A 89 19.70 -13.06 -12.56
N ILE A 90 20.73 -13.25 -13.37
CA ILE A 90 20.62 -13.86 -14.70
C ILE A 90 21.36 -15.21 -14.67
N PRO A 91 20.63 -16.34 -14.75
CA PRO A 91 21.24 -17.67 -14.74
C PRO A 91 22.26 -17.86 -15.87
N GLY A 92 23.41 -18.43 -15.56
CA GLY A 92 24.46 -18.76 -16.53
C GLY A 92 25.30 -17.54 -16.97
N LEU A 93 25.08 -16.34 -16.45
CA LEU A 93 25.82 -15.15 -16.85
C LEU A 93 27.29 -15.21 -16.39
N SER A 94 27.51 -15.62 -15.13
CA SER A 94 28.85 -15.76 -14.56
C SER A 94 29.66 -16.86 -15.25
N GLU A 95 29.02 -17.97 -15.64
CA GLU A 95 29.63 -19.04 -16.40
C GLU A 95 30.00 -18.57 -17.83
N MET A 96 29.10 -17.80 -18.46
CA MET A 96 29.40 -17.20 -19.77
C MET A 96 30.60 -16.25 -19.71
N GLU A 97 30.64 -15.39 -18.68
CA GLU A 97 31.78 -14.48 -18.48
C GLU A 97 33.09 -15.25 -18.26
N ALA A 98 33.05 -16.28 -17.42
CA ALA A 98 34.21 -17.12 -17.18
C ALA A 98 34.67 -17.88 -18.45
N GLU A 99 33.72 -18.38 -19.27
CA GLU A 99 34.02 -19.01 -20.56
C GLU A 99 34.61 -18.00 -21.55
N MET A 100 34.05 -16.79 -21.64
CA MET A 100 34.57 -15.71 -22.48
C MET A 100 36.03 -15.36 -22.11
N ARG A 101 36.33 -15.18 -20.82
CA ARG A 101 37.69 -14.89 -20.33
C ARG A 101 38.67 -16.01 -20.68
N ARG A 102 38.25 -17.29 -20.58
CA ARG A 102 39.09 -18.42 -20.99
C ARG A 102 39.37 -18.45 -22.51
N LEU A 103 38.32 -18.12 -23.29
CA LEU A 103 38.48 -18.05 -24.75
C LEU A 103 39.35 -16.87 -25.19
N GLU A 104 39.35 -15.76 -24.47
CA GLU A 104 40.23 -14.60 -24.70
C GLU A 104 41.73 -14.97 -24.62
N GLU A 105 42.07 -15.96 -23.77
CA GLU A 105 43.44 -16.47 -23.64
C GLU A 105 43.84 -17.43 -24.78
N SER A 106 42.89 -17.93 -25.60
CA SER A 106 43.07 -18.94 -26.63
C SER A 106 42.34 -18.63 -27.95
N LEU A 107 42.42 -17.38 -28.42
CA LEU A 107 41.75 -16.92 -29.67
C LEU A 107 42.47 -17.35 -30.95
N ASP A 108 43.43 -18.30 -30.89
CA ASP A 108 44.30 -18.68 -32.00
C ASP A 108 43.61 -19.59 -33.04
N ASP A 109 42.40 -20.11 -32.74
CA ASP A 109 41.64 -20.95 -33.65
C ASP A 109 40.29 -20.34 -34.06
N GLU A 110 39.84 -20.68 -35.27
CA GLU A 110 38.57 -20.14 -35.83
C GLU A 110 37.33 -20.59 -35.02
N ALA A 111 37.39 -21.76 -34.37
CA ALA A 111 36.31 -22.29 -33.57
C ALA A 111 36.15 -21.51 -32.25
N SER A 112 37.27 -21.20 -31.58
CA SER A 112 37.30 -20.38 -30.36
C SER A 112 36.83 -18.97 -30.65
N LEU A 113 37.24 -18.37 -31.77
CA LEU A 113 36.79 -17.03 -32.18
C LEU A 113 35.27 -16.98 -32.43
N LYS A 114 34.75 -18.00 -33.15
CA LYS A 114 33.30 -18.10 -33.40
C LYS A 114 32.50 -18.27 -32.09
N ARG A 115 32.97 -19.16 -31.22
CA ARG A 115 32.34 -19.43 -29.92
C ARG A 115 32.35 -18.19 -29.05
N TYR A 116 33.46 -17.44 -29.01
CA TYR A 116 33.58 -16.18 -28.29
C TYR A 116 32.55 -15.15 -28.81
N GLY A 117 32.42 -14.98 -30.13
CA GLY A 117 31.44 -14.06 -30.73
C GLY A 117 29.98 -14.42 -30.41
N GLU A 118 29.66 -15.73 -30.42
CA GLU A 118 28.33 -16.21 -30.01
C GLU A 118 28.04 -15.89 -28.55
N LEU A 119 29.01 -16.15 -27.65
CA LEU A 119 28.87 -15.85 -26.21
C LEU A 119 28.80 -14.35 -25.95
N GLN A 120 29.64 -13.55 -26.61
CA GLN A 120 29.64 -12.09 -26.48
C GLN A 120 28.28 -11.50 -26.88
N THR A 121 27.76 -11.94 -28.04
CA THR A 121 26.43 -11.48 -28.49
C THR A 121 25.34 -11.86 -27.48
N LYS A 122 25.38 -13.06 -26.93
CA LYS A 122 24.43 -13.53 -25.93
C LYS A 122 24.58 -12.78 -24.60
N PHE A 123 25.81 -12.53 -24.16
CA PHE A 123 26.14 -11.78 -22.94
C PHE A 123 25.67 -10.34 -23.05
N GLU A 124 25.86 -9.68 -24.19
CA GLU A 124 25.38 -8.34 -24.47
C GLU A 124 23.86 -8.28 -24.47
N HIS A 125 23.17 -9.21 -25.17
CA HIS A 125 21.71 -9.30 -25.15
C HIS A 125 21.11 -9.50 -23.76
N LEU A 126 21.81 -10.19 -22.87
CA LEU A 126 21.43 -10.37 -21.48
C LEU A 126 21.75 -9.13 -20.62
N GLY A 127 22.45 -8.15 -21.18
CA GLY A 127 22.89 -6.95 -20.48
C GLY A 127 23.99 -7.24 -19.46
N GLY A 128 24.89 -8.17 -19.79
CA GLY A 128 25.96 -8.61 -18.89
C GLY A 128 26.93 -7.51 -18.52
N TYR A 129 27.26 -6.60 -19.46
CA TYR A 129 28.17 -5.47 -19.19
C TYR A 129 27.58 -4.44 -18.19
N ASP A 130 26.26 -4.34 -18.09
CA ASP A 130 25.59 -3.35 -17.23
C ASP A 130 25.08 -3.95 -15.92
N ILE A 131 25.12 -5.29 -15.76
CA ILE A 131 24.47 -5.96 -14.62
C ILE A 131 25.03 -5.49 -13.28
N GLU A 132 26.33 -5.30 -13.16
CA GLU A 132 26.96 -4.86 -11.92
C GLU A 132 26.49 -3.45 -11.52
N THR A 133 26.42 -2.54 -12.50
CA THR A 133 25.91 -1.18 -12.28
C THR A 133 24.45 -1.21 -11.85
N ARG A 134 23.61 -2.03 -12.51
CA ARG A 134 22.20 -2.18 -12.15
C ARG A 134 22.01 -2.76 -10.75
N VAL A 135 22.82 -3.76 -10.40
CA VAL A 135 22.80 -4.35 -9.05
C VAL A 135 23.18 -3.32 -8.00
N LYS A 136 24.26 -2.57 -8.20
CA LYS A 136 24.69 -1.51 -7.28
C LYS A 136 23.63 -0.42 -7.11
N VAL A 137 22.97 -0.02 -8.18
CA VAL A 137 21.85 0.93 -8.16
C VAL A 137 20.65 0.35 -7.39
N ALA A 138 20.32 -0.91 -7.62
CA ALA A 138 19.20 -1.57 -6.94
C ALA A 138 19.48 -1.76 -5.43
N LEU A 139 20.69 -2.23 -5.07
CA LEU A 139 21.13 -2.36 -3.69
C LEU A 139 21.09 -1.00 -2.97
N GLY A 140 21.65 0.05 -3.57
CA GLY A 140 21.64 1.40 -3.01
C GLY A 140 20.22 1.94 -2.82
N GLY A 141 19.35 1.74 -3.81
CA GLY A 141 17.94 2.13 -3.75
C GLY A 141 17.14 1.40 -2.67
N LEU A 142 17.50 0.16 -2.37
CA LEU A 142 16.89 -0.66 -1.31
C LEU A 142 17.56 -0.45 0.06
N GLY A 143 18.49 0.51 0.18
CA GLY A 143 19.02 0.99 1.45
C GLY A 143 20.37 0.42 1.87
N PHE A 144 21.04 -0.37 1.02
CA PHE A 144 22.40 -0.85 1.30
C PHE A 144 23.44 0.23 1.03
N SER A 145 24.39 0.38 1.93
CA SER A 145 25.56 1.22 1.70
C SER A 145 26.62 0.50 0.85
N THR A 146 27.43 1.23 0.11
CA THR A 146 28.52 0.65 -0.70
C THR A 146 29.52 -0.17 0.13
N ARG A 147 29.69 0.16 1.42
CA ARG A 147 30.55 -0.59 2.35
C ARG A 147 30.03 -1.98 2.72
N GLU A 148 28.76 -2.25 2.44
CA GLU A 148 28.11 -3.51 2.76
C GLU A 148 28.14 -4.50 1.61
N PHE A 149 28.55 -4.08 0.41
CA PHE A 149 28.54 -4.92 -0.79
C PHE A 149 29.48 -6.13 -0.69
N ASP A 150 30.62 -5.97 -0.01
CA ASP A 150 31.62 -7.02 0.20
C ASP A 150 31.38 -7.85 1.49
N ARG A 151 30.29 -7.58 2.22
CA ARG A 151 29.94 -8.36 3.40
C ARG A 151 29.30 -9.69 3.01
N PRO A 152 29.58 -10.78 3.76
CA PRO A 152 28.93 -12.08 3.54
C PRO A 152 27.40 -11.95 3.63
N PHE A 153 26.69 -12.49 2.63
CA PHE A 153 25.22 -12.46 2.55
C PHE A 153 24.58 -13.07 3.81
N CYS A 154 25.15 -14.15 4.35
CA CYS A 154 24.67 -14.79 5.60
C CYS A 154 24.70 -13.88 6.83
N SER A 155 25.52 -12.82 6.83
CA SER A 155 25.64 -11.90 7.95
C SER A 155 24.44 -10.94 8.09
N PHE A 156 23.56 -10.90 7.08
CA PHE A 156 22.39 -10.05 7.08
C PHE A 156 21.18 -10.72 7.72
N SER A 157 20.32 -9.92 8.36
CA SER A 157 19.03 -10.40 8.87
C SER A 157 18.08 -10.83 7.74
N GLY A 158 17.06 -11.63 8.06
CA GLY A 158 16.07 -12.11 7.06
C GLY A 158 15.48 -10.99 6.20
N GLY A 159 15.09 -9.87 6.81
CA GLY A 159 14.55 -8.72 6.05
C GLY A 159 15.56 -8.08 5.11
N TRP A 160 16.82 -7.96 5.51
CA TRP A 160 17.89 -7.48 4.63
C TRP A 160 18.22 -8.47 3.52
N ARG A 161 18.20 -9.78 3.80
CA ARG A 161 18.34 -10.81 2.75
C ARG A 161 17.21 -10.75 1.72
N MET A 162 15.97 -10.49 2.16
CA MET A 162 14.84 -10.28 1.24
C MET A 162 15.01 -9.03 0.36
N ARG A 163 15.60 -7.94 0.88
CA ARG A 163 15.94 -6.75 0.07
C ARG A 163 17.01 -7.08 -0.98
N ALA A 164 18.01 -7.85 -0.61
CA ALA A 164 19.05 -8.30 -1.56
C ALA A 164 18.46 -9.21 -2.65
N GLU A 165 17.56 -10.12 -2.30
CA GLU A 165 16.83 -10.96 -3.26
C GLU A 165 16.00 -10.10 -4.23
N LEU A 166 15.29 -9.10 -3.72
CA LEU A 166 14.56 -8.15 -4.55
C LEU A 166 15.50 -7.40 -5.51
N SER A 167 16.67 -6.93 -5.00
CA SER A 167 17.70 -6.31 -5.84
C SER A 167 18.16 -7.22 -6.97
N ARG A 168 18.46 -8.49 -6.66
CA ARG A 168 18.86 -9.53 -7.61
C ARG A 168 17.84 -9.66 -8.75
N VAL A 169 16.56 -9.76 -8.40
CA VAL A 169 15.46 -9.92 -9.37
C VAL A 169 15.26 -8.67 -10.22
N LEU A 170 15.25 -7.48 -9.60
CA LEU A 170 15.05 -6.22 -10.32
C LEU A 170 16.18 -5.91 -11.29
N ALA A 171 17.45 -6.18 -10.90
CA ALA A 171 18.62 -5.96 -11.74
C ALA A 171 18.65 -6.85 -12.98
N SER A 172 18.02 -8.02 -12.93
CA SER A 172 17.99 -8.98 -14.05
C SER A 172 17.11 -8.55 -15.23
N LYS A 173 16.22 -7.57 -15.04
CA LYS A 173 15.23 -7.09 -16.04
C LYS A 173 14.51 -8.25 -16.74
N PRO A 174 13.73 -9.06 -16.04
CA PRO A 174 13.01 -10.18 -16.64
C PRO A 174 11.90 -9.69 -17.59
N ASP A 175 11.37 -10.56 -18.45
CA ASP A 175 10.23 -10.23 -19.32
C ASP A 175 8.90 -10.23 -18.55
N LEU A 176 8.80 -11.09 -17.51
CA LEU A 176 7.71 -11.19 -16.55
C LEU A 176 8.26 -11.10 -15.13
N LEU A 177 7.81 -10.11 -14.39
CA LEU A 177 8.19 -9.89 -12.99
C LEU A 177 7.02 -10.26 -12.07
N LEU A 178 7.25 -11.22 -11.17
CA LEU A 178 6.31 -11.68 -10.16
C LEU A 178 6.79 -11.20 -8.78
N LEU A 179 6.02 -10.35 -8.13
CA LEU A 179 6.33 -9.83 -6.80
C LEU A 179 5.21 -10.20 -5.82
N ASP A 180 5.56 -10.93 -4.77
CA ASP A 180 4.65 -11.29 -3.69
C ASP A 180 4.99 -10.46 -2.45
N GLU A 181 4.12 -9.49 -2.10
CA GLU A 181 4.24 -8.57 -0.96
C GLU A 181 5.63 -7.90 -0.83
N PRO A 182 6.16 -7.24 -1.90
CA PRO A 182 7.54 -6.73 -1.88
C PRO A 182 7.77 -5.61 -0.86
N SER A 183 6.72 -4.93 -0.39
CA SER A 183 6.81 -3.84 0.58
C SER A 183 7.03 -4.31 2.02
N ASN A 184 6.76 -5.58 2.36
CA ASN A 184 6.76 -6.06 3.75
C ASN A 184 8.10 -5.90 4.48
N TYR A 185 9.23 -5.85 3.76
CA TYR A 185 10.58 -5.76 4.34
C TYR A 185 11.26 -4.42 4.05
N LEU A 186 10.53 -3.49 3.41
CA LEU A 186 11.07 -2.20 2.98
C LEU A 186 10.67 -1.10 3.97
N ASP A 187 11.54 -0.12 4.15
CA ASP A 187 11.18 1.14 4.78
C ASP A 187 10.62 2.13 3.74
N LEU A 188 10.02 3.20 4.19
CA LEU A 188 9.37 4.19 3.31
C LEU A 188 10.26 4.70 2.18
N PRO A 189 11.56 5.04 2.41
CA PRO A 189 12.44 5.44 1.31
C PRO A 189 12.68 4.34 0.28
N ALA A 190 12.81 3.09 0.72
CA ALA A 190 12.98 1.95 -0.19
C ALA A 190 11.68 1.64 -0.97
N VAL A 191 10.50 1.81 -0.36
CA VAL A 191 9.21 1.71 -1.05
C VAL A 191 9.07 2.78 -2.13
N ASP A 192 9.41 4.03 -1.83
CA ASP A 192 9.39 5.15 -2.80
C ASP A 192 10.34 4.89 -3.97
N TRP A 193 11.56 4.39 -3.69
CA TRP A 193 12.50 4.01 -4.73
C TRP A 193 11.97 2.84 -5.58
N LEU A 194 11.45 1.77 -4.94
CA LEU A 194 10.87 0.62 -5.64
C LEU A 194 9.73 1.04 -6.58
N GLN A 195 8.85 1.91 -6.11
CA GLN A 195 7.76 2.46 -6.91
C GLN A 195 8.27 3.17 -8.17
N LYS A 196 9.27 4.05 -8.03
CA LYS A 196 9.88 4.78 -9.16
C LYS A 196 10.54 3.81 -10.14
N PHE A 197 11.24 2.80 -9.62
CA PHE A 197 11.87 1.77 -10.44
C PHE A 197 10.82 0.96 -11.22
N LEU A 198 9.78 0.45 -10.55
CA LEU A 198 8.72 -0.33 -11.19
C LEU A 198 7.88 0.50 -12.17
N LYS A 199 7.72 1.80 -11.94
CA LYS A 199 7.05 2.70 -12.88
C LYS A 199 7.82 2.82 -14.19
N ALA A 200 9.15 2.79 -14.15
CA ALA A 200 10.04 2.83 -15.31
C ALA A 200 10.31 1.46 -15.94
N TYR A 201 9.79 0.37 -15.36
CA TYR A 201 10.00 -0.98 -15.87
C TYR A 201 9.05 -1.27 -17.04
N ASP A 202 9.60 -1.71 -18.19
CA ASP A 202 8.87 -1.92 -19.44
C ASP A 202 8.28 -3.34 -19.62
N GLY A 203 8.68 -4.30 -18.77
CA GLY A 203 8.19 -5.68 -18.81
C GLY A 203 6.77 -5.86 -18.25
N THR A 204 6.28 -7.09 -18.31
CA THR A 204 5.00 -7.47 -17.69
C THR A 204 5.20 -7.61 -16.20
N LEU A 205 4.29 -7.01 -15.42
CA LEU A 205 4.31 -7.04 -13.96
C LEU A 205 3.07 -7.74 -13.42
N MET A 206 3.26 -8.73 -12.54
CA MET A 206 2.20 -9.24 -11.67
C MET A 206 2.60 -8.99 -10.21
N LEU A 207 1.79 -8.23 -9.51
CA LEU A 207 2.06 -7.75 -8.15
C LEU A 207 0.96 -8.24 -7.20
N ILE A 208 1.31 -9.14 -6.28
CA ILE A 208 0.49 -9.40 -5.10
C ILE A 208 0.88 -8.35 -4.07
N SER A 209 -0.06 -7.51 -3.64
CA SER A 209 0.18 -6.55 -2.58
C SER A 209 -1.10 -6.16 -1.87
N HIS A 210 -0.96 -5.85 -0.59
CA HIS A 210 -1.97 -5.19 0.22
C HIS A 210 -1.70 -3.68 0.38
N ASP A 211 -0.63 -3.17 -0.23
CA ASP A 211 -0.32 -1.74 -0.29
C ASP A 211 -1.10 -1.07 -1.42
N ARG A 212 -2.10 -0.25 -1.03
CA ARG A 212 -2.96 0.47 -1.98
C ARG A 212 -2.20 1.49 -2.80
N PHE A 213 -1.19 2.12 -2.22
CA PHE A 213 -0.40 3.12 -2.92
C PHE A 213 0.39 2.49 -4.06
N LEU A 214 1.03 1.32 -3.82
CA LEU A 214 1.71 0.59 -4.88
C LEU A 214 0.74 0.09 -5.95
N LEU A 215 -0.39 -0.51 -5.56
CA LEU A 215 -1.39 -1.00 -6.52
C LEU A 215 -1.94 0.12 -7.40
N ARG A 216 -2.35 1.26 -6.82
CA ARG A 216 -2.87 2.42 -7.57
C ARG A 216 -1.88 2.99 -8.57
N THR A 217 -0.60 3.02 -8.19
CA THR A 217 0.43 3.69 -9.00
C THR A 217 1.09 2.80 -10.03
N LEU A 218 1.06 1.48 -9.83
CA LEU A 218 1.80 0.51 -10.64
C LEU A 218 0.92 -0.39 -11.49
N THR A 219 -0.37 -0.56 -11.17
CA THR A 219 -1.22 -1.53 -11.86
C THR A 219 -2.33 -0.86 -12.66
N SER A 220 -2.62 -1.41 -13.84
CA SER A 220 -3.69 -0.97 -14.73
C SER A 220 -4.78 -2.02 -14.89
N VAL A 221 -4.52 -3.25 -14.46
CA VAL A 221 -5.43 -4.39 -14.45
C VAL A 221 -5.45 -4.95 -13.04
N THR A 222 -6.64 -5.30 -12.53
CA THR A 222 -6.78 -5.93 -11.23
C THR A 222 -7.37 -7.32 -11.38
N VAL A 223 -6.77 -8.30 -10.73
CA VAL A 223 -7.23 -9.69 -10.66
C VAL A 223 -7.60 -10.01 -9.22
N GLU A 224 -8.89 -10.23 -8.98
CA GLU A 224 -9.40 -10.64 -7.67
C GLU A 224 -9.37 -12.17 -7.54
N VAL A 225 -8.81 -12.67 -6.45
CA VAL A 225 -8.84 -14.09 -6.08
C VAL A 225 -9.66 -14.20 -4.80
N ASP A 226 -10.87 -14.73 -4.90
CA ASP A 226 -11.78 -14.89 -3.76
C ASP A 226 -12.60 -16.17 -3.85
N ALA A 227 -12.68 -16.90 -2.73
CA ALA A 227 -13.44 -18.15 -2.60
C ALA A 227 -13.19 -19.16 -3.75
N GLY A 228 -11.94 -19.32 -4.16
CA GLY A 228 -11.53 -20.23 -5.25
C GLY A 228 -11.76 -19.70 -6.66
N THR A 229 -12.46 -18.60 -6.83
CA THR A 229 -12.70 -17.97 -8.14
C THR A 229 -11.72 -16.86 -8.42
N VAL A 230 -11.42 -16.64 -9.70
CA VAL A 230 -10.57 -15.54 -10.16
C VAL A 230 -11.35 -14.67 -11.12
N THR A 231 -11.43 -13.38 -10.82
CA THR A 231 -12.10 -12.40 -11.67
C THR A 231 -11.12 -11.32 -12.11
N ARG A 232 -11.00 -11.10 -13.42
CA ARG A 232 -10.17 -10.03 -14.00
C ARG A 232 -11.02 -8.77 -14.23
N TYR A 233 -10.51 -7.64 -13.77
CA TYR A 233 -11.07 -6.31 -13.97
C TYR A 233 -10.12 -5.50 -14.86
N GLU A 234 -10.65 -4.95 -15.95
CA GLU A 234 -9.89 -4.11 -16.90
C GLU A 234 -9.82 -2.68 -16.36
N GLY A 235 -9.14 -2.50 -15.22
CA GLY A 235 -9.00 -1.22 -14.56
C GLY A 235 -8.07 -1.29 -13.34
N ASP A 236 -7.75 -0.13 -12.82
CA ASP A 236 -6.92 0.04 -11.63
C ASP A 236 -7.62 -0.43 -10.34
N LEU A 237 -6.94 -0.29 -9.21
CA LEU A 237 -7.49 -0.65 -7.90
C LEU A 237 -8.78 0.12 -7.57
N ASP A 238 -8.88 1.40 -7.94
CA ASP A 238 -10.06 2.21 -7.61
C ASP A 238 -11.27 1.82 -8.47
N TYR A 239 -11.04 1.47 -9.74
CA TYR A 239 -12.07 0.88 -10.59
C TYR A 239 -12.57 -0.46 -10.00
N TYR A 240 -11.65 -1.35 -9.63
CA TYR A 240 -11.98 -2.62 -8.99
C TYR A 240 -12.80 -2.43 -7.71
N LEU A 241 -12.40 -1.52 -6.82
CA LEU A 241 -13.12 -1.29 -5.56
C LEU A 241 -14.55 -0.79 -5.79
N ARG A 242 -14.78 0.04 -6.81
CA ARG A 242 -16.13 0.50 -7.20
C ARG A 242 -16.97 -0.64 -7.76
N GLU A 243 -16.44 -1.37 -8.74
CA GLU A 243 -17.14 -2.49 -9.37
C GLU A 243 -17.47 -3.62 -8.37
N ARG A 244 -16.51 -3.92 -7.48
CA ARG A 244 -16.71 -4.88 -6.38
C ARG A 244 -17.86 -4.46 -5.46
N GLU A 245 -17.98 -3.18 -5.17
CA GLU A 245 -19.08 -2.66 -4.34
C GLU A 245 -20.43 -2.77 -5.04
N VAL A 246 -20.50 -2.37 -6.32
CA VAL A 246 -21.72 -2.52 -7.14
C VAL A 246 -22.14 -3.99 -7.24
N ARG A 247 -21.19 -4.88 -7.57
CA ARG A 247 -21.44 -6.33 -7.64
C ARG A 247 -21.94 -6.89 -6.31
N TYR A 248 -21.37 -6.45 -5.22
CA TYR A 248 -21.80 -6.85 -3.89
C TYR A 248 -23.25 -6.41 -3.60
N GLN A 249 -23.61 -5.17 -3.92
CA GLN A 249 -24.98 -4.69 -3.74
C GLN A 249 -25.98 -5.49 -4.57
N HIS A 250 -25.61 -5.85 -5.81
CA HIS A 250 -26.42 -6.76 -6.64
C HIS A 250 -26.59 -8.14 -6.00
N LEU A 251 -25.53 -8.71 -5.43
CA LEU A 251 -25.60 -10.00 -4.72
C LEU A 251 -26.49 -9.92 -3.48
N VAL A 252 -26.40 -8.82 -2.71
CA VAL A 252 -27.28 -8.60 -1.54
C VAL A 252 -28.74 -8.53 -1.98
N ALA A 253 -29.05 -7.72 -2.99
CA ALA A 253 -30.42 -7.61 -3.52
C ALA A 253 -30.94 -8.96 -4.08
N ALA A 254 -30.09 -9.71 -4.79
CA ALA A 254 -30.45 -11.04 -5.30
C ALA A 254 -30.74 -12.03 -4.17
N LYS A 255 -29.92 -12.00 -3.10
CA LYS A 255 -30.13 -12.81 -1.90
C LYS A 255 -31.43 -12.45 -1.19
N GLU A 256 -31.69 -11.16 -0.98
CA GLU A 256 -32.94 -10.70 -0.34
C GLU A 256 -34.17 -11.16 -1.15
N ASN A 257 -34.11 -11.08 -2.46
CA ASN A 257 -35.16 -11.57 -3.34
C ASN A 257 -35.32 -13.11 -3.23
N GLN A 258 -34.22 -13.86 -3.20
CA GLN A 258 -34.23 -15.31 -3.02
C GLN A 258 -34.81 -15.70 -1.65
N ASP A 259 -34.38 -15.06 -0.58
CA ASP A 259 -34.87 -15.30 0.78
C ASP A 259 -36.37 -14.94 0.89
N HIS A 260 -36.81 -13.84 0.30
CA HIS A 260 -38.23 -13.45 0.27
C HIS A 260 -39.09 -14.45 -0.52
N HIS A 261 -38.62 -14.90 -1.70
CA HIS A 261 -39.31 -15.95 -2.47
C HIS A 261 -39.40 -17.26 -1.71
N ARG A 262 -38.32 -17.69 -1.08
CA ARG A 262 -38.27 -18.87 -0.21
C ARG A 262 -39.29 -18.77 0.94
N GLU A 263 -39.37 -17.62 1.60
CA GLU A 263 -40.31 -17.36 2.69
C GLU A 263 -41.76 -17.42 2.22
N GLN A 264 -42.08 -16.88 1.05
CA GLN A 264 -43.42 -16.98 0.45
C GLN A 264 -43.82 -18.44 0.18
N LEU A 265 -42.89 -19.22 -0.38
CA LEU A 265 -43.13 -20.67 -0.62
C LEU A 265 -43.31 -21.40 0.70
N GLN A 266 -42.50 -21.11 1.72
CA GLN A 266 -42.58 -21.73 3.04
C GLN A 266 -43.92 -21.42 3.72
N ARG A 267 -44.38 -20.17 3.72
CA ARG A 267 -45.70 -19.79 4.25
C ARG A 267 -46.84 -20.55 3.59
N PHE A 268 -46.74 -20.83 2.30
CA PHE A 268 -47.74 -21.63 1.59
C PHE A 268 -47.69 -23.09 2.01
N VAL A 269 -46.51 -23.69 2.10
CA VAL A 269 -46.31 -25.08 2.56
C VAL A 269 -46.88 -25.24 3.99
N ASP A 270 -46.54 -24.36 4.91
CA ASP A 270 -46.97 -24.39 6.31
C ASP A 270 -48.49 -24.30 6.43
N ARG A 271 -49.14 -23.42 5.60
CA ARG A 271 -50.59 -23.24 5.62
C ARG A 271 -51.37 -24.40 5.04
N PHE A 272 -50.85 -25.09 4.01
CA PHE A 272 -51.59 -26.06 3.24
C PHE A 272 -51.07 -27.51 3.35
N ARG A 273 -50.02 -27.77 4.09
CA ARG A 273 -49.42 -29.11 4.29
C ARG A 273 -50.43 -30.14 4.80
N ALA A 274 -51.37 -29.74 5.68
CA ALA A 274 -52.36 -30.64 6.28
C ALA A 274 -53.66 -30.75 5.44
N THR A 275 -53.80 -30.02 4.32
CA THR A 275 -55.02 -29.97 3.50
C THR A 275 -54.93 -30.98 2.36
N ALA A 276 -55.70 -32.06 2.40
CA ALA A 276 -55.62 -33.16 1.47
C ALA A 276 -55.75 -32.74 -0.02
N SER A 277 -56.63 -31.76 -0.34
CA SER A 277 -56.82 -31.27 -1.72
C SER A 277 -55.65 -30.43 -2.24
N LYS A 278 -54.74 -29.95 -1.38
CA LYS A 278 -53.58 -29.13 -1.71
C LYS A 278 -52.21 -29.77 -1.38
N ALA A 279 -52.25 -31.00 -0.87
CA ALA A 279 -51.02 -31.71 -0.45
C ALA A 279 -50.00 -31.86 -1.61
N ALA A 280 -50.45 -32.20 -2.83
CA ALA A 280 -49.60 -32.32 -4.00
C ALA A 280 -48.94 -30.98 -4.37
N GLN A 281 -49.68 -29.85 -4.26
CA GLN A 281 -49.14 -28.51 -4.51
C GLN A 281 -48.15 -28.09 -3.42
N ALA A 282 -48.42 -28.40 -2.17
CA ALA A 282 -47.49 -28.15 -1.08
C ALA A 282 -46.18 -28.95 -1.25
N GLN A 283 -46.26 -30.21 -1.66
CA GLN A 283 -45.11 -31.05 -1.95
C GLN A 283 -44.27 -30.52 -3.15
N SER A 284 -44.92 -30.05 -4.21
CA SER A 284 -44.24 -29.43 -5.34
C SER A 284 -43.47 -28.17 -4.91
N ARG A 285 -44.08 -27.34 -4.05
CA ARG A 285 -43.42 -26.10 -3.56
C ARG A 285 -42.31 -26.42 -2.55
N GLN A 286 -42.43 -27.51 -1.78
CA GLN A 286 -41.32 -27.97 -0.94
C GLN A 286 -40.07 -28.31 -1.80
N LYS A 287 -40.26 -29.02 -2.93
CA LYS A 287 -39.14 -29.29 -3.85
C LYS A 287 -38.51 -28.03 -4.44
N LEU A 288 -39.30 -26.97 -4.65
CA LEU A 288 -38.74 -25.67 -5.06
C LEU A 288 -37.94 -25.02 -3.94
N ILE A 289 -38.38 -25.11 -2.68
CA ILE A 289 -37.62 -24.66 -1.51
C ILE A 289 -36.29 -25.42 -1.42
N ASP A 290 -36.34 -26.75 -1.53
CA ASP A 290 -35.17 -27.62 -1.46
C ASP A 290 -34.14 -27.20 -2.55
N LYS A 291 -34.61 -26.92 -3.79
CA LYS A 291 -33.78 -26.42 -4.88
C LYS A 291 -33.19 -25.03 -4.59
N ILE A 292 -33.98 -24.10 -4.02
CA ILE A 292 -33.50 -22.78 -3.60
C ILE A 292 -32.44 -22.92 -2.50
N ASP A 293 -32.62 -23.86 -1.58
CA ASP A 293 -31.64 -24.09 -0.50
C ASP A 293 -30.33 -24.71 -1.02
N GLU A 294 -30.38 -25.54 -2.09
CA GLU A 294 -29.20 -26.05 -2.81
C GLU A 294 -28.46 -24.93 -3.57
N GLU A 295 -29.20 -24.03 -4.23
CA GLU A 295 -28.68 -22.90 -5.00
C GLU A 295 -28.57 -21.62 -4.18
N ARG A 296 -28.45 -21.72 -2.86
CA ARG A 296 -28.47 -20.56 -1.96
C ARG A 296 -27.31 -19.62 -2.21
N ILE A 297 -27.61 -18.32 -2.43
CA ILE A 297 -26.61 -17.29 -2.61
C ILE A 297 -25.87 -17.06 -1.28
N VAL A 298 -24.57 -17.37 -1.27
CA VAL A 298 -23.69 -17.12 -0.15
C VAL A 298 -22.97 -15.78 -0.40
N LEU A 299 -23.23 -14.80 0.47
CA LEU A 299 -22.50 -13.54 0.37
C LEU A 299 -21.06 -13.72 0.81
N PRO A 300 -20.09 -13.12 0.12
CA PRO A 300 -18.70 -13.09 0.57
C PRO A 300 -18.61 -12.51 1.98
N LYS A 301 -17.77 -13.11 2.84
CA LYS A 301 -17.53 -12.56 4.19
C LYS A 301 -16.88 -11.17 4.06
N ARG A 302 -17.60 -10.13 4.44
CA ARG A 302 -17.07 -8.77 4.48
C ARG A 302 -17.01 -8.27 5.91
N TYR A 303 -15.89 -7.73 6.31
CA TYR A 303 -15.71 -7.10 7.62
C TYR A 303 -16.52 -5.80 7.77
N THR A 304 -17.03 -5.23 6.66
CA THR A 304 -17.77 -3.95 6.64
C THR A 304 -19.23 -4.04 7.05
N GLN A 305 -19.83 -5.25 7.11
CA GLN A 305 -21.27 -5.39 7.45
C GLN A 305 -21.57 -5.42 8.95
N SER A 306 -20.61 -5.76 9.81
CA SER A 306 -20.84 -5.89 11.26
C SER A 306 -20.77 -4.58 12.05
N GLY A 307 -21.03 -3.45 11.41
CA GLY A 307 -21.03 -2.16 12.09
C GLY A 307 -19.66 -1.49 12.08
N ARG A 308 -19.67 -0.16 12.00
CA ARG A 308 -18.46 0.67 12.07
C ARG A 308 -17.71 0.34 13.35
N LEU A 309 -16.45 -0.10 13.23
CA LEU A 309 -15.58 -0.31 14.39
C LEU A 309 -15.56 0.98 15.21
N ARG A 310 -16.20 0.96 16.37
CA ARG A 310 -16.23 2.09 17.29
C ARG A 310 -15.24 1.80 18.41
N LEU A 311 -14.16 2.56 18.42
CA LEU A 311 -13.26 2.56 19.56
C LEU A 311 -13.97 3.17 20.77
N ALA A 312 -13.71 2.63 21.96
CA ALA A 312 -14.19 3.23 23.20
C ALA A 312 -13.65 4.66 23.32
N GLU A 313 -14.44 5.54 23.94
CA GLU A 313 -13.96 6.89 24.24
C GLU A 313 -12.76 6.78 25.20
N PRO A 314 -11.63 7.42 24.85
CA PRO A 314 -10.45 7.37 25.70
C PRO A 314 -10.70 8.09 27.05
N PRO A 315 -10.20 7.55 28.15
CA PRO A 315 -10.29 8.23 29.44
C PRO A 315 -9.53 9.56 29.39
N PRO A 316 -9.94 10.57 30.18
CA PRO A 316 -9.31 11.88 30.18
C PRO A 316 -7.85 11.79 30.64
N SER A 317 -6.97 12.46 29.91
CA SER A 317 -5.52 12.57 30.21
C SER A 317 -5.09 14.02 30.38
N GLY A 318 -3.86 14.23 30.85
CA GLY A 318 -3.18 15.54 30.79
C GLY A 318 -3.00 16.04 29.37
N VAL A 319 -2.52 17.25 29.18
CA VAL A 319 -2.23 17.86 27.87
C VAL A 319 -1.00 17.21 27.24
N GLU A 320 0.02 16.93 28.04
CA GLU A 320 1.25 16.28 27.62
C GLU A 320 1.10 14.77 27.81
N MET A 321 1.29 14.02 26.72
CA MET A 321 1.19 12.55 26.71
C MET A 321 2.53 11.90 26.96
N PHE A 322 3.57 12.43 26.34
CA PHE A 322 4.94 11.96 26.48
C PHE A 322 5.92 13.08 26.21
N ARG A 323 7.02 13.11 26.99
CA ARG A 323 8.17 13.98 26.80
C ARG A 323 9.46 13.19 26.99
N CYS A 324 10.42 13.39 26.13
CA CYS A 324 11.80 12.96 26.38
C CYS A 324 12.79 14.11 26.19
N GLU A 325 13.86 14.05 26.98
CA GLU A 325 14.96 15.02 26.98
C GLU A 325 16.27 14.25 26.94
N ASN A 326 17.09 14.50 25.90
CA ASN A 326 18.39 13.86 25.68
C ASN A 326 18.36 12.34 25.86
N LEU A 327 17.34 11.69 25.30
CA LEU A 327 17.11 10.26 25.45
C LEU A 327 18.20 9.46 24.76
N GLU A 328 18.83 8.55 25.49
CA GLU A 328 19.85 7.63 24.99
C GLU A 328 19.47 6.18 25.28
N PHE A 329 19.79 5.30 24.35
CA PHE A 329 19.60 3.86 24.53
C PHE A 329 20.66 3.04 23.77
N SER A 330 21.21 2.02 24.48
CA SER A 330 22.10 1.00 23.91
C SER A 330 21.70 -0.38 24.42
N TYR A 331 21.80 -1.42 23.58
CA TYR A 331 21.57 -2.82 23.98
C TYR A 331 22.77 -3.46 24.63
N ASP A 332 23.97 -3.13 24.18
CA ASP A 332 25.25 -3.73 24.55
C ASP A 332 26.16 -2.76 25.32
N GLY A 333 25.72 -1.52 25.53
CA GLY A 333 26.51 -0.46 26.17
C GLY A 333 27.59 0.15 25.26
N VAL A 334 27.77 -0.39 24.03
CA VAL A 334 28.83 0.06 23.10
C VAL A 334 28.21 0.88 21.96
N LYS A 335 27.21 0.31 21.28
CA LYS A 335 26.53 0.98 20.15
C LYS A 335 25.27 1.67 20.63
N LYS A 336 25.23 2.99 20.55
CA LYS A 336 24.01 3.74 20.80
C LYS A 336 23.03 3.53 19.64
N VAL A 337 21.81 3.11 19.96
CA VAL A 337 20.68 2.98 19.01
C VAL A 337 19.89 4.28 18.99
N LEU A 338 19.74 4.92 20.14
CA LEU A 338 19.17 6.27 20.28
C LEU A 338 20.21 7.14 20.94
N ASP A 339 20.47 8.33 20.39
CA ASP A 339 21.49 9.24 20.88
C ASP A 339 20.95 10.67 20.98
N GLY A 340 20.76 11.17 22.21
CA GLY A 340 20.40 12.54 22.51
C GLY A 340 19.04 13.01 21.98
N ILE A 341 18.04 12.12 21.86
CA ILE A 341 16.74 12.43 21.27
C ILE A 341 15.88 13.25 22.24
N SER A 342 15.28 14.34 21.74
CA SER A 342 14.36 15.18 22.52
C SER A 342 13.14 15.56 21.69
N PHE A 343 11.94 15.25 22.20
CA PHE A 343 10.65 15.63 21.59
C PHE A 343 9.51 15.50 22.61
N ASN A 344 8.34 16.00 22.24
CA ASN A 344 7.11 15.86 23.00
C ASN A 344 5.93 15.47 22.13
N ILE A 345 4.95 14.79 22.73
CA ILE A 345 3.66 14.42 22.10
C ILE A 345 2.54 14.97 22.98
N SER A 346 1.59 15.68 22.36
CA SER A 346 0.45 16.28 23.03
C SER A 346 -0.81 15.44 22.88
N ARG A 347 -1.79 15.70 23.74
CA ARG A 347 -3.10 15.03 23.68
C ARG A 347 -3.81 15.31 22.36
N GLY A 348 -4.28 14.25 21.70
CA GLY A 348 -5.00 14.31 20.43
C GLY A 348 -4.11 14.29 19.21
N ASP A 349 -2.77 14.34 19.38
CA ASP A 349 -1.83 14.21 18.27
C ASP A 349 -1.92 12.81 17.65
N LYS A 350 -1.88 12.75 16.32
CA LYS A 350 -1.73 11.52 15.55
C LYS A 350 -0.41 11.61 14.80
N VAL A 351 0.60 10.97 15.36
CA VAL A 351 1.99 11.12 14.96
C VAL A 351 2.46 9.88 14.19
N ALA A 352 3.02 10.06 12.99
CA ALA A 352 3.75 9.02 12.30
C ALA A 352 5.24 9.11 12.61
N LEU A 353 5.82 8.01 13.09
CA LEU A 353 7.25 7.88 13.33
C LEU A 353 7.91 7.24 12.11
N ILE A 354 8.68 8.02 11.35
CA ILE A 354 9.29 7.64 10.08
C ILE A 354 10.82 7.59 10.23
N GLY A 355 11.49 6.76 9.46
CA GLY A 355 12.95 6.64 9.40
C GLY A 355 13.39 5.31 8.83
N TYR A 356 14.67 5.19 8.49
CA TYR A 356 15.25 3.95 8.00
C TYR A 356 15.12 2.81 9.00
N ASN A 357 15.15 1.57 8.51
CA ASN A 357 15.17 0.42 9.37
C ASN A 357 16.50 0.37 10.16
N GLY A 358 16.42 -0.07 11.43
CA GLY A 358 17.58 -0.11 12.33
C GLY A 358 17.88 1.18 13.09
N LEU A 359 17.19 2.30 12.83
CA LEU A 359 17.36 3.57 13.56
C LEU A 359 16.64 3.62 14.91
N GLY A 360 16.11 2.49 15.41
CA GLY A 360 15.56 2.42 16.76
C GLY A 360 14.09 2.82 16.91
N LYS A 361 13.28 2.84 15.84
CA LYS A 361 11.83 3.13 15.89
C LYS A 361 11.11 2.25 16.92
N THR A 362 11.22 0.92 16.78
CA THR A 362 10.64 -0.06 17.72
C THR A 362 11.21 0.09 19.13
N THR A 363 12.49 0.40 19.26
CA THR A 363 13.14 0.66 20.57
C THR A 363 12.52 1.86 21.27
N LEU A 364 12.30 2.95 20.52
CA LEU A 364 11.65 4.14 21.04
C LEU A 364 10.19 3.83 21.46
N MET A 365 9.45 3.08 20.65
CA MET A 365 8.09 2.63 21.00
C MET A 365 8.07 1.81 22.30
N ARG A 366 9.03 0.89 22.48
CA ARG A 366 9.17 0.09 23.70
C ARG A 366 9.53 0.93 24.93
N ILE A 367 10.30 2.02 24.77
CA ILE A 367 10.60 2.95 25.87
C ILE A 367 9.34 3.74 26.24
N ILE A 368 8.60 4.27 25.26
CA ILE A 368 7.33 5.00 25.48
C ILE A 368 6.29 4.09 26.14
N ALA A 369 6.21 2.82 25.71
CA ALA A 369 5.33 1.81 26.32
C ALA A 369 5.75 1.38 27.73
N GLY A 370 6.91 1.83 28.23
CA GLY A 370 7.43 1.46 29.55
C GLY A 370 8.00 0.05 29.64
N THR A 371 8.10 -0.69 28.51
CA THR A 371 8.66 -2.05 28.47
C THR A 371 10.19 -2.06 28.49
N ARG A 372 10.83 -0.93 28.16
CA ARG A 372 12.29 -0.73 28.24
C ARG A 372 12.59 0.59 28.95
N ARG A 373 13.68 0.60 29.72
CA ARG A 373 14.18 1.83 30.37
C ARG A 373 15.30 2.44 29.52
N PRO A 374 15.35 3.75 29.36
CA PRO A 374 16.46 4.42 28.68
C PRO A 374 17.78 4.19 29.45
N THR A 375 18.92 4.20 28.73
CA THR A 375 20.25 4.12 29.31
C THR A 375 20.75 5.51 29.75
N GLY A 376 20.25 6.58 29.16
CA GLY A 376 20.54 7.97 29.50
C GLY A 376 19.38 8.91 29.17
N GLY A 377 19.44 10.13 29.69
CA GLY A 377 18.37 11.13 29.51
C GLY A 377 17.14 10.86 30.36
N LYS A 378 16.04 11.53 30.00
CA LYS A 378 14.74 11.43 30.68
C LYS A 378 13.63 11.08 29.70
N ALA A 379 12.74 10.15 30.10
CA ALA A 379 11.52 9.82 29.42
C ALA A 379 10.37 9.87 30.44
N VAL A 380 9.38 10.72 30.22
CA VAL A 380 8.29 10.97 31.15
C VAL A 380 6.95 10.78 30.44
N ILE A 381 6.12 9.90 31.00
CA ILE A 381 4.72 9.72 30.59
C ILE A 381 3.88 10.74 31.36
N GLY A 382 2.96 11.41 30.66
CA GLY A 382 2.09 12.43 31.24
C GLY A 382 1.11 11.90 32.29
N HIS A 383 0.47 12.83 33.00
CA HIS A 383 -0.50 12.50 34.04
C HIS A 383 -1.75 11.82 33.47
N ASN A 384 -2.22 10.74 34.08
CA ASN A 384 -3.36 9.92 33.66
C ASN A 384 -3.25 9.36 32.22
N VAL A 385 -2.04 9.18 31.71
CA VAL A 385 -1.82 8.52 30.43
C VAL A 385 -1.85 7.00 30.61
N VAL A 386 -2.70 6.34 29.84
CA VAL A 386 -2.83 4.88 29.75
C VAL A 386 -2.35 4.44 28.38
N PRO A 387 -1.08 4.03 28.24
CA PRO A 387 -0.54 3.58 26.95
C PRO A 387 -1.11 2.21 26.60
N GLY A 388 -1.53 2.04 25.34
CA GLY A 388 -1.85 0.77 24.73
C GLY A 388 -0.84 0.47 23.63
N TYR A 389 -0.04 -0.57 23.77
CA TYR A 389 1.03 -0.91 22.83
C TYR A 389 0.72 -2.18 22.04
N LEU A 390 0.73 -2.05 20.72
CA LEU A 390 0.77 -3.17 19.79
C LEU A 390 2.18 -3.29 19.23
N SER A 391 2.90 -4.32 19.68
CA SER A 391 4.25 -4.64 19.17
C SER A 391 4.17 -5.36 17.81
N GLN A 392 5.25 -5.34 17.06
CA GLN A 392 5.39 -6.11 15.83
C GLN A 392 5.25 -7.63 16.10
N GLU A 393 5.67 -8.09 17.27
CA GLU A 393 5.62 -9.50 17.72
C GLU A 393 4.28 -9.83 18.45
N PHE A 394 3.20 -9.12 18.13
CA PHE A 394 1.91 -9.27 18.83
C PHE A 394 1.38 -10.72 18.89
N ALA A 395 1.69 -11.52 17.87
CA ALA A 395 1.24 -12.91 17.79
C ALA A 395 1.78 -13.78 18.95
N GLU A 396 2.99 -13.46 19.44
CA GLU A 396 3.63 -14.15 20.56
C GLU A 396 3.00 -13.80 21.91
N THR A 397 2.30 -12.66 22.00
CA THR A 397 1.64 -12.20 23.22
C THR A 397 0.26 -12.85 23.44
N ILE A 398 -0.26 -13.58 22.46
CA ILE A 398 -1.55 -14.25 22.51
C ILE A 398 -1.35 -15.71 22.92
N PRO A 399 -1.85 -16.17 24.09
CA PRO A 399 -1.75 -17.56 24.50
C PRO A 399 -2.46 -18.48 23.48
N PRO A 400 -1.73 -19.41 22.82
CA PRO A 400 -2.26 -20.22 21.72
C PRO A 400 -3.36 -21.19 22.14
N ASP A 401 -3.29 -21.71 23.38
CA ASP A 401 -4.20 -22.73 23.88
C ASP A 401 -5.51 -22.15 24.44
N VAL A 402 -5.61 -20.82 24.53
CA VAL A 402 -6.78 -20.11 25.07
C VAL A 402 -7.72 -19.72 23.94
N SER A 403 -9.04 -19.93 24.10
CA SER A 403 -10.00 -19.55 23.07
C SER A 403 -10.02 -18.04 22.80
N VAL A 404 -10.43 -17.65 21.59
CA VAL A 404 -10.60 -16.25 21.18
C VAL A 404 -11.45 -15.47 22.20
N TYR A 405 -12.57 -16.07 22.63
CA TYR A 405 -13.45 -15.48 23.64
C TYR A 405 -12.72 -15.16 24.95
N ARG A 406 -12.01 -16.13 25.52
CA ARG A 406 -11.28 -15.93 26.79
C ARG A 406 -10.13 -14.95 26.64
N ASN A 407 -9.41 -15.01 25.53
CA ASN A 407 -8.34 -14.06 25.22
C ASN A 407 -8.85 -12.61 25.19
N ALA A 408 -10.01 -12.37 24.56
CA ALA A 408 -10.62 -11.05 24.50
C ALA A 408 -11.24 -10.64 25.85
N LYS A 409 -11.88 -11.59 26.56
CA LYS A 409 -12.55 -11.33 27.86
C LYS A 409 -11.57 -10.83 28.93
N ASN A 410 -10.34 -11.31 28.92
CA ASN A 410 -9.29 -10.88 29.86
C ASN A 410 -8.90 -9.41 29.71
N ALA A 411 -9.25 -8.75 28.61
CA ALA A 411 -8.97 -7.33 28.34
C ALA A 411 -10.17 -6.39 28.60
N ILE A 412 -11.31 -6.93 29.06
CA ILE A 412 -12.54 -6.14 29.25
C ILE A 412 -12.40 -5.26 30.51
N PRO A 413 -12.70 -3.94 30.41
CA PRO A 413 -12.79 -3.09 31.56
C PRO A 413 -13.99 -3.47 32.45
N PRO A 414 -13.91 -3.22 33.79
CA PRO A 414 -15.03 -3.46 34.69
C PRO A 414 -16.30 -2.74 34.23
N GLY A 415 -17.43 -3.47 34.15
CA GLY A 415 -18.74 -2.90 33.82
C GLY A 415 -19.19 -3.02 32.37
N MET A 416 -18.40 -3.62 31.47
CA MET A 416 -18.86 -3.89 30.11
C MET A 416 -19.92 -5.02 30.09
N ASN A 417 -21.06 -4.76 29.45
CA ASN A 417 -22.14 -5.72 29.28
C ASN A 417 -21.75 -6.80 28.25
N GLU A 418 -22.13 -8.05 28.51
CA GLU A 418 -21.86 -9.23 27.65
C GLU A 418 -22.34 -9.02 26.19
N LYS A 419 -23.51 -8.39 25.99
CA LYS A 419 -24.03 -8.08 24.64
C LYS A 419 -23.11 -7.13 23.88
N ASN A 420 -22.58 -6.11 24.53
CA ASN A 420 -21.65 -5.17 23.91
C ASN A 420 -20.32 -5.85 23.59
N PHE A 421 -19.85 -6.75 24.45
CA PHE A 421 -18.65 -7.52 24.22
C PHE A 421 -18.79 -8.44 23.00
N ARG A 422 -19.90 -9.19 22.87
CA ARG A 422 -20.16 -10.04 21.69
C ARG A 422 -20.31 -9.21 20.42
N ASN A 423 -20.91 -8.03 20.51
CA ASN A 423 -20.96 -7.09 19.37
C ASN A 423 -19.56 -6.62 18.94
N GLN A 424 -18.63 -6.43 19.88
CA GLN A 424 -17.24 -6.08 19.56
C GLN A 424 -16.52 -7.27 18.87
N LEU A 425 -16.68 -8.50 19.38
CA LEU A 425 -16.15 -9.69 18.72
C LEU A 425 -16.62 -9.79 17.26
N GLY A 426 -17.93 -9.62 17.02
CA GLY A 426 -18.51 -9.62 15.69
C GLY A 426 -17.97 -8.48 14.80
N ALA A 427 -17.78 -7.26 15.35
CA ALA A 427 -17.21 -6.12 14.63
C ALA A 427 -15.76 -6.36 14.16
N PHE A 428 -15.00 -7.19 14.90
CA PHE A 428 -13.67 -7.65 14.51
C PHE A 428 -13.68 -8.91 13.64
N GLY A 429 -14.87 -9.37 13.20
CA GLY A 429 -15.01 -10.49 12.27
C GLY A 429 -14.90 -11.88 12.92
N PHE A 430 -15.13 -11.98 14.24
CA PHE A 430 -15.23 -13.27 14.93
C PHE A 430 -16.69 -13.66 15.06
N ASP A 431 -17.11 -14.70 14.35
CA ASP A 431 -18.46 -15.26 14.44
C ASP A 431 -18.59 -16.27 15.63
N GLU A 432 -19.79 -16.83 15.84
CA GLU A 432 -20.05 -17.76 16.93
C GLU A 432 -19.18 -19.03 16.87
N ASN A 433 -18.76 -19.44 15.67
CA ASN A 433 -17.90 -20.62 15.50
C ASN A 433 -16.42 -20.27 15.77
N ASP A 434 -16.02 -19.01 15.53
CA ASP A 434 -14.64 -18.57 15.70
C ASP A 434 -14.30 -18.28 17.17
N ILE A 435 -15.26 -17.81 17.97
CA ILE A 435 -15.01 -17.38 19.35
C ILE A 435 -14.56 -18.52 20.28
N GLU A 436 -14.96 -19.75 20.00
CA GLU A 436 -14.57 -20.92 20.79
C GLU A 436 -13.26 -21.57 20.33
N LYS A 437 -12.73 -21.21 19.15
CA LYS A 437 -11.46 -21.74 18.64
C LYS A 437 -10.29 -21.33 19.51
N PRO A 438 -9.29 -22.20 19.75
CA PRO A 438 -8.02 -21.81 20.33
C PRO A 438 -7.31 -20.77 19.45
N ALA A 439 -6.69 -19.77 20.07
CA ALA A 439 -6.00 -18.73 19.31
C ALA A 439 -4.81 -19.26 18.47
N GLY A 440 -4.27 -20.42 18.81
CA GLY A 440 -3.18 -21.06 18.07
C GLY A 440 -3.54 -21.41 16.63
N VAL A 441 -4.80 -21.79 16.35
CA VAL A 441 -5.27 -22.18 15.00
C VAL A 441 -5.65 -21.00 14.11
N LEU A 442 -5.64 -19.79 14.66
CA LEU A 442 -5.96 -18.58 13.90
C LEU A 442 -4.86 -18.25 12.87
N SER A 443 -5.27 -17.77 11.71
CA SER A 443 -4.37 -17.18 10.72
C SER A 443 -3.68 -15.92 11.27
N GLY A 444 -2.58 -15.49 10.64
CA GLY A 444 -1.86 -14.28 11.04
C GLY A 444 -2.77 -13.03 11.08
N GLY A 445 -3.65 -12.87 10.08
CA GLY A 445 -4.62 -11.77 10.04
C GLY A 445 -5.68 -11.85 11.15
N GLU A 446 -6.12 -13.05 11.54
CA GLU A 446 -7.05 -13.24 12.66
C GLU A 446 -6.38 -12.97 14.00
N LYS A 447 -5.12 -13.37 14.17
CA LYS A 447 -4.34 -13.07 15.38
C LYS A 447 -4.19 -11.57 15.57
N ILE A 448 -3.90 -10.82 14.51
CA ILE A 448 -3.77 -9.36 14.61
C ILE A 448 -5.11 -8.69 14.94
N ARG A 449 -6.23 -9.17 14.38
CA ARG A 449 -7.56 -8.69 14.74
C ARG A 449 -7.88 -8.95 16.23
N LEU A 450 -7.51 -10.12 16.75
CA LEU A 450 -7.66 -10.43 18.17
C LEU A 450 -6.79 -9.53 19.05
N ALA A 451 -5.55 -9.25 18.64
CA ALA A 451 -4.67 -8.32 19.34
C ALA A 451 -5.25 -6.89 19.38
N PHE A 452 -5.78 -6.41 18.25
CA PHE A 452 -6.47 -5.12 18.21
C PHE A 452 -7.71 -5.09 19.09
N LEU A 453 -8.54 -6.14 19.03
CA LEU A 453 -9.72 -6.24 19.89
C LEU A 453 -9.33 -6.13 21.38
N ARG A 454 -8.30 -6.86 21.82
CA ARG A 454 -7.78 -6.78 23.20
C ARG A 454 -7.29 -5.37 23.54
N LEU A 455 -6.53 -4.76 22.64
CA LEU A 455 -6.02 -3.42 22.80
C LEU A 455 -7.15 -2.39 22.95
N PHE A 456 -8.16 -2.46 22.10
CA PHE A 456 -9.27 -1.51 22.13
C PHE A 456 -10.26 -1.73 23.30
N LEU A 457 -10.41 -2.98 23.73
CA LEU A 457 -11.18 -3.29 24.94
C LEU A 457 -10.56 -2.70 26.20
N SER A 458 -9.23 -2.57 26.27
CA SER A 458 -8.54 -1.94 27.40
C SER A 458 -8.71 -0.40 27.47
N ALA A 459 -9.36 0.20 26.45
CA ALA A 459 -9.65 1.63 26.36
C ALA A 459 -8.47 2.57 26.67
N PRO A 460 -7.31 2.41 26.02
CA PRO A 460 -6.16 3.29 26.22
C PRO A 460 -6.48 4.70 25.72
N ASN A 461 -5.79 5.72 26.25
CA ASN A 461 -5.87 7.10 25.73
C ASN A 461 -4.62 7.48 24.90
N PHE A 462 -3.59 6.63 24.90
CA PHE A 462 -2.39 6.74 24.07
C PHE A 462 -2.10 5.42 23.36
N LEU A 463 -2.40 5.35 22.08
CA LEU A 463 -2.12 4.17 21.22
C LEU A 463 -0.71 4.24 20.65
N LEU A 464 0.05 3.18 20.85
CA LEU A 464 1.37 2.95 20.28
C LEU A 464 1.28 1.76 19.33
N LEU A 465 1.39 1.99 18.02
CA LEU A 465 1.16 0.98 16.99
C LEU A 465 2.43 0.78 16.17
N ASP A 466 3.06 -0.38 16.32
CA ASP A 466 4.28 -0.77 15.59
C ASP A 466 3.93 -1.72 14.46
N GLU A 467 3.99 -1.25 13.21
CA GLU A 467 3.61 -1.93 11.97
C GLU A 467 2.21 -2.57 12.00
N PRO A 468 1.15 -1.80 12.32
CA PRO A 468 -0.20 -2.34 12.51
C PRO A 468 -0.85 -2.89 11.23
N THR A 469 -0.32 -2.55 10.06
CA THR A 469 -0.84 -2.96 8.74
C THR A 469 -0.25 -4.27 8.23
N THR A 470 0.80 -4.79 8.87
CA THR A 470 1.45 -6.05 8.50
C THR A 470 0.48 -7.23 8.61
N HIS A 471 0.48 -8.13 7.65
CA HIS A 471 -0.42 -9.30 7.57
C HIS A 471 -1.92 -8.99 7.49
N GLN A 472 -2.32 -7.72 7.28
CA GLN A 472 -3.72 -7.36 7.04
C GLN A 472 -4.02 -7.28 5.54
N ASP A 473 -5.20 -7.78 5.15
CA ASP A 473 -5.74 -7.60 3.82
C ASP A 473 -6.26 -6.16 3.60
N LEU A 474 -6.63 -5.82 2.37
CA LEU A 474 -7.09 -4.48 1.99
C LEU A 474 -8.29 -4.00 2.81
N ASP A 475 -9.22 -4.90 3.16
CA ASP A 475 -10.42 -4.56 3.91
C ASP A 475 -10.10 -4.34 5.40
N GLY A 476 -9.23 -5.17 5.98
CA GLY A 476 -8.73 -5.02 7.35
C GLY A 476 -7.96 -3.72 7.56
N ARG A 477 -7.07 -3.36 6.63
CA ARG A 477 -6.33 -2.08 6.64
C ARG A 477 -7.27 -0.88 6.60
N ARG A 478 -8.31 -0.92 5.74
CA ARG A 478 -9.30 0.15 5.65
C ARG A 478 -10.08 0.30 6.94
N LEU A 479 -10.54 -0.81 7.52
CA LEU A 479 -11.29 -0.80 8.77
C LEU A 479 -10.47 -0.17 9.90
N LEU A 480 -9.19 -0.56 10.03
CA LEU A 480 -8.28 0.00 11.02
C LEU A 480 -8.02 1.49 10.79
N GLN A 481 -7.76 1.88 9.54
CA GLN A 481 -7.55 3.28 9.14
C GLN A 481 -8.74 4.15 9.52
N ASP A 482 -9.97 3.72 9.16
CA ASP A 482 -11.20 4.44 9.48
C ASP A 482 -11.43 4.55 10.99
N ALA A 483 -11.11 3.50 11.76
CA ALA A 483 -11.22 3.49 13.20
C ALA A 483 -10.26 4.47 13.87
N LEU A 484 -8.98 4.46 13.45
CA LEU A 484 -7.95 5.35 13.98
C LEU A 484 -8.14 6.82 13.55
N ALA A 485 -8.65 7.06 12.33
CA ALA A 485 -8.98 8.41 11.88
C ALA A 485 -10.04 9.06 12.77
N ARG A 486 -11.00 8.27 13.28
CA ARG A 486 -12.08 8.74 14.18
C ARG A 486 -11.73 8.71 15.66
N TYR A 487 -10.65 8.02 16.02
CA TYR A 487 -10.24 7.92 17.41
C TYR A 487 -9.84 9.28 17.98
N ARG A 488 -10.39 9.63 19.15
CA ARG A 488 -10.17 10.93 19.81
C ARG A 488 -8.98 10.98 20.74
N GLY A 489 -8.35 9.84 21.01
CA GLY A 489 -7.11 9.77 21.80
C GLY A 489 -5.88 10.10 20.95
N THR A 490 -4.73 10.01 21.60
CA THR A 490 -3.43 10.23 20.98
C THR A 490 -2.91 8.94 20.35
N VAL A 491 -2.26 9.04 19.20
CA VAL A 491 -1.75 7.88 18.45
C VAL A 491 -0.32 8.15 18.02
N LEU A 492 0.57 7.20 18.25
CA LEU A 492 1.91 7.15 17.65
C LEU A 492 2.01 5.88 16.81
N ILE A 493 2.31 6.03 15.52
CA ILE A 493 2.29 4.95 14.55
C ILE A 493 3.66 4.83 13.90
N VAL A 494 4.21 3.61 13.86
CA VAL A 494 5.26 3.22 12.92
C VAL A 494 4.59 2.40 11.83
N SER A 495 4.65 2.82 10.58
CA SER A 495 4.14 2.05 9.44
C SER A 495 4.89 2.40 8.16
N HIS A 496 5.05 1.40 7.31
CA HIS A 496 5.59 1.55 5.96
C HIS A 496 4.50 1.70 4.89
N ASP A 497 3.22 1.62 5.28
CA ASP A 497 2.06 1.84 4.43
C ASP A 497 1.80 3.35 4.29
N ILE A 498 2.17 3.90 3.12
CA ILE A 498 2.05 5.34 2.82
C ILE A 498 0.58 5.79 2.87
N ASP A 499 -0.34 5.02 2.31
CA ASP A 499 -1.77 5.36 2.27
C ASP A 499 -2.36 5.40 3.68
N PHE A 500 -1.95 4.45 4.53
CA PHE A 500 -2.35 4.40 5.93
C PHE A 500 -1.83 5.60 6.73
N VAL A 501 -0.53 5.91 6.62
CA VAL A 501 0.09 7.05 7.30
C VAL A 501 -0.55 8.37 6.84
N ARG A 502 -0.75 8.56 5.53
CA ARG A 502 -1.35 9.76 4.93
C ARG A 502 -2.75 10.05 5.49
N ASN A 503 -3.56 9.01 5.69
CA ASN A 503 -4.96 9.17 6.11
C ASN A 503 -5.15 9.22 7.63
N VAL A 504 -4.18 8.78 8.42
CA VAL A 504 -4.30 8.75 9.89
C VAL A 504 -3.45 9.82 10.57
N ALA A 505 -2.20 10.04 10.12
CA ALA A 505 -1.27 10.93 10.80
C ALA A 505 -1.50 12.39 10.45
N THR A 506 -1.51 13.24 11.49
CA THR A 506 -1.59 14.72 11.36
C THR A 506 -0.24 15.39 11.49
N SER A 507 0.78 14.69 11.99
CA SER A 507 2.16 15.15 12.12
C SER A 507 3.14 14.01 11.93
N VAL A 508 4.39 14.35 11.62
CA VAL A 508 5.46 13.38 11.36
C VAL A 508 6.65 13.64 12.27
N LEU A 509 7.18 12.58 12.86
CA LEU A 509 8.47 12.52 13.53
C LEU A 509 9.44 11.70 12.67
N GLU A 510 10.48 12.32 12.13
CA GLU A 510 11.53 11.62 11.39
C GLU A 510 12.73 11.33 12.27
N ILE A 511 13.08 10.04 12.42
CA ILE A 511 14.34 9.63 13.03
C ILE A 511 15.40 9.58 11.94
N THR A 512 16.49 10.30 12.15
CA THR A 512 17.69 10.30 11.30
C THR A 512 18.91 9.91 12.13
N PRO A 513 20.06 9.55 11.52
CA PRO A 513 21.29 9.35 12.26
C PRO A 513 21.74 10.56 13.10
N ASP A 514 21.33 11.76 12.69
CA ASP A 514 21.67 13.03 13.37
C ASP A 514 20.67 13.41 14.49
N GLY A 515 19.66 12.58 14.74
CA GLY A 515 18.64 12.84 15.77
C GLY A 515 17.21 12.75 15.25
N ILE A 516 16.28 13.48 15.88
CA ILE A 516 14.88 13.49 15.53
C ILE A 516 14.43 14.86 15.00
N ARG A 517 13.58 14.85 13.98
CA ARG A 517 12.97 16.07 13.40
C ARG A 517 11.46 15.96 13.45
N GLN A 518 10.82 17.02 13.90
CA GLN A 518 9.35 17.09 13.97
C GLN A 518 8.79 17.95 12.84
N PHE A 519 7.79 17.44 12.13
CA PHE A 519 7.06 18.12 11.08
C PHE A 519 5.60 18.29 11.53
N PRO A 520 5.11 19.54 11.66
CA PRO A 520 3.78 19.82 12.22
C PRO A 520 2.63 19.56 11.23
N GLY A 521 2.90 18.95 10.09
CA GLY A 521 1.94 18.56 9.07
C GLY A 521 1.94 17.08 8.79
N GLY A 522 0.93 16.58 8.05
CA GLY A 522 0.82 15.18 7.63
C GLY A 522 1.92 14.76 6.65
N TYR A 523 1.76 13.54 6.12
CA TYR A 523 2.77 12.91 5.26
C TYR A 523 3.11 13.74 3.99
N ASP A 524 2.12 14.35 3.36
CA ASP A 524 2.35 15.17 2.15
C ASP A 524 3.20 16.41 2.46
N TYR A 525 2.91 17.10 3.56
CA TYR A 525 3.74 18.22 4.04
C TYR A 525 5.20 17.78 4.33
N TYR A 526 5.37 16.60 4.94
CA TYR A 526 6.71 16.03 5.15
C TYR A 526 7.46 15.82 3.83
N CYS A 527 6.80 15.24 2.82
CA CYS A 527 7.38 15.01 1.50
C CYS A 527 7.80 16.31 0.80
N GLU A 528 6.95 17.36 0.86
CA GLU A 528 7.24 18.67 0.30
C GLU A 528 8.47 19.29 0.97
N LYS A 529 8.52 19.31 2.30
CA LYS A 529 9.66 19.88 3.05
C LYS A 529 10.96 19.11 2.82
N LYS A 530 10.89 17.81 2.66
CA LYS A 530 12.06 16.98 2.33
C LYS A 530 12.56 17.28 0.90
N ALA A 531 11.66 17.43 -0.06
CA ALA A 531 12.01 17.81 -1.43
C ALA A 531 12.64 19.20 -1.50
N GLU A 532 12.10 20.19 -0.75
CA GLU A 532 12.68 21.54 -0.64
C GLU A 532 14.11 21.48 -0.05
N ALA A 533 14.31 20.70 1.02
CA ALA A 533 15.62 20.54 1.65
C ALA A 533 16.65 19.91 0.71
N MET A 534 16.24 18.89 -0.08
CA MET A 534 17.11 18.28 -1.09
C MET A 534 17.47 19.22 -2.23
N ARG A 535 16.51 20.01 -2.74
CA ARG A 535 16.78 21.05 -3.75
C ARG A 535 17.72 22.11 -3.23
N GLY A 536 17.54 22.57 -1.99
CA GLY A 536 18.43 23.53 -1.35
C GLY A 536 19.84 22.99 -1.11
N ALA A 537 19.99 21.70 -0.85
CA ALA A 537 21.30 21.04 -0.72
C ALA A 537 22.00 20.88 -2.08
N ALA A 538 21.27 20.51 -3.14
CA ALA A 538 21.79 20.43 -4.51
C ALA A 538 22.31 21.78 -5.01
N LEU A 539 21.53 22.85 -4.80
CA LEU A 539 21.95 24.22 -5.14
C LEU A 539 23.20 24.67 -4.37
N ARG A 540 23.37 24.24 -3.11
CA ARG A 540 24.59 24.54 -2.34
C ARG A 540 25.79 23.74 -2.80
N GLN A 541 25.62 22.53 -3.33
CA GLN A 541 26.70 21.74 -3.92
C GLN A 541 27.17 22.29 -5.28
N GLU A 542 26.24 22.80 -6.10
CA GLU A 542 26.59 23.47 -7.36
C GLU A 542 27.33 24.79 -7.12
N THR A 543 27.05 25.51 -6.00
CA THR A 543 27.74 26.75 -5.64
C THR A 543 29.05 26.53 -4.89
N ALA A 544 29.41 25.28 -4.54
CA ALA A 544 30.64 24.94 -3.80
C ALA A 544 31.81 24.48 -4.69
N ALA A 545 31.71 24.59 -6.04
CA ALA A 545 32.87 24.39 -6.89
C ALA A 545 33.78 25.64 -6.80
N PRO A 546 35.10 25.51 -6.63
CA PRO A 546 35.98 26.64 -6.41
C PRO A 546 36.06 27.46 -7.67
N LEU A 547 35.50 28.67 -7.64
CA LEU A 547 35.74 29.72 -8.62
C LEU A 547 37.19 30.17 -8.48
N ALA A 548 38.01 29.79 -9.46
CA ALA A 548 39.29 30.44 -9.71
C ALA A 548 39.03 31.92 -9.98
N ALA A 549 39.80 32.74 -9.33
CA ALA A 549 39.76 34.21 -9.44
C ALA A 549 39.82 34.67 -10.89
N ALA A 550 38.82 35.40 -11.32
CA ALA A 550 38.90 36.31 -12.47
C ALA A 550 38.46 37.68 -11.99
N ASP A 551 39.35 38.61 -12.23
CA ASP A 551 39.37 40.02 -11.87
C ASP A 551 38.19 40.81 -12.43
N GLY A 552 37.85 41.80 -11.69
CA GLY A 552 37.00 42.94 -11.84
C GLY A 552 36.38 43.30 -13.20
N SER A 553 35.06 43.46 -13.16
CA SER A 553 34.39 44.52 -13.91
C SER A 553 33.17 45.00 -13.11
N GLY A 554 33.17 46.31 -12.86
CA GLY A 554 32.22 47.00 -12.00
C GLY A 554 30.76 46.85 -12.46
N GLU A 555 29.92 46.37 -11.59
CA GLU A 555 28.48 46.58 -11.71
C GLU A 555 28.13 47.98 -11.21
N GLU A 556 27.73 48.82 -12.16
CA GLU A 556 27.08 50.08 -11.89
C GLU A 556 25.85 49.87 -11.03
N ARG A 557 25.86 50.34 -9.79
CA ARG A 557 24.68 50.43 -8.92
C ARG A 557 23.70 51.43 -9.56
N LEU A 558 22.71 50.88 -10.25
CA LEU A 558 21.57 51.63 -10.76
C LEU A 558 20.88 52.39 -9.62
N SER A 559 20.62 53.69 -9.85
CA SER A 559 19.96 54.55 -8.89
C SER A 559 18.55 54.04 -8.57
N GLY A 560 18.12 54.16 -7.32
CA GLY A 560 16.81 53.68 -6.86
C GLY A 560 15.59 54.21 -7.64
N LYS A 561 15.77 55.25 -8.44
CA LYS A 561 14.75 55.83 -9.34
C LYS A 561 14.59 55.02 -10.63
N GLU A 562 15.68 54.50 -11.18
CA GLU A 562 15.68 53.64 -12.39
C GLU A 562 15.17 52.24 -12.09
N LEU A 563 15.45 51.70 -10.91
CA LEU A 563 14.89 50.42 -10.44
C LEU A 563 13.35 50.48 -10.30
N ARG A 564 12.82 51.59 -9.75
CA ARG A 564 11.36 51.81 -9.65
C ARG A 564 10.70 51.97 -11.03
N LYS A 565 11.38 52.59 -11.98
CA LYS A 565 10.86 52.77 -13.34
C LYS A 565 10.82 51.43 -14.10
N ARG A 566 11.87 50.60 -14.03
CA ARG A 566 11.90 49.27 -14.62
C ARG A 566 10.82 48.34 -14.01
N ARG A 567 10.60 48.39 -12.69
CA ARG A 567 9.53 47.64 -12.01
C ARG A 567 8.14 48.09 -12.46
N ALA A 568 7.91 49.38 -12.64
CA ALA A 568 6.64 49.91 -13.14
C ALA A 568 6.36 49.47 -14.59
N GLU A 569 7.39 49.45 -15.44
CA GLU A 569 7.30 48.99 -16.83
C GLU A 569 7.08 47.48 -16.92
N GLU A 570 7.70 46.65 -16.06
CA GLU A 570 7.54 45.22 -16.02
C GLU A 570 6.13 44.81 -15.48
N ARG A 571 5.63 45.49 -14.43
CA ARG A 571 4.26 45.37 -13.95
C ARG A 571 3.22 45.74 -15.00
N ALA A 572 3.45 46.82 -15.75
CA ALA A 572 2.57 47.23 -16.83
C ALA A 572 2.54 46.22 -18.00
N ARG A 573 3.62 45.48 -18.21
CA ARG A 573 3.71 44.44 -19.25
C ARG A 573 2.99 43.13 -18.86
N ILE A 574 2.98 42.79 -17.58
CA ILE A 574 2.39 41.54 -17.07
C ILE A 574 0.89 41.75 -16.71
N ALA A 575 0.49 42.95 -16.33
CA ALA A 575 -0.87 43.28 -15.90
C ALA A 575 -2.00 42.81 -16.87
N PRO A 576 -1.86 43.01 -18.22
CA PRO A 576 -2.90 42.53 -19.13
C PRO A 576 -3.04 40.99 -19.13
N LYS A 577 -1.92 40.23 -19.02
CA LYS A 577 -1.95 38.76 -19.00
C LYS A 577 -2.56 38.24 -17.72
N VAL A 578 -2.25 38.83 -16.58
CA VAL A 578 -2.87 38.51 -15.28
C VAL A 578 -4.38 38.81 -15.30
N LYS A 579 -4.77 39.93 -15.93
CA LYS A 579 -6.21 40.27 -16.05
C LYS A 579 -6.96 39.32 -16.95
N GLU A 580 -6.35 38.84 -18.02
CA GLU A 580 -6.91 37.87 -18.93
C GLU A 580 -7.07 36.50 -18.28
N LEU A 581 -6.04 36.03 -17.55
CA LEU A 581 -6.09 34.75 -16.80
C LEU A 581 -7.15 34.79 -15.70
N LYS A 582 -7.25 35.87 -14.94
CA LYS A 582 -8.34 36.02 -13.94
C LYS A 582 -9.72 35.95 -14.59
N ARG A 583 -9.90 36.56 -15.75
CA ARG A 583 -11.17 36.48 -16.48
C ARG A 583 -11.45 35.07 -16.99
N ARG A 584 -10.43 34.31 -17.43
CA ARG A 584 -10.58 32.88 -17.80
C ARG A 584 -11.01 32.06 -16.61
N VAL A 585 -10.36 32.20 -15.46
CA VAL A 585 -10.71 31.51 -14.21
C VAL A 585 -12.16 31.80 -13.81
N GLU A 586 -12.55 33.07 -13.70
CA GLU A 586 -13.92 33.46 -13.34
C GLU A 586 -14.98 32.95 -14.33
N THR A 587 -14.64 32.89 -15.63
CA THR A 587 -15.55 32.38 -16.66
C THR A 587 -15.71 30.87 -16.57
N ALA A 588 -14.62 30.15 -16.30
CA ALA A 588 -14.63 28.71 -16.11
C ALA A 588 -15.41 28.33 -14.84
N GLU A 589 -15.17 29.02 -13.72
CA GLU A 589 -15.90 28.79 -12.44
C GLU A 589 -17.43 28.96 -12.62
N ARG A 590 -17.86 30.05 -13.26
CA ARG A 590 -19.29 30.26 -13.52
C ARG A 590 -19.88 29.18 -14.40
N LYS A 591 -19.15 28.72 -15.41
CA LYS A 591 -19.61 27.64 -16.30
C LYS A 591 -19.65 26.30 -15.59
N LEU A 592 -18.71 26.00 -14.73
CA LEU A 592 -18.70 24.80 -13.91
C LEU A 592 -19.91 24.76 -12.96
N GLU A 593 -20.26 25.90 -12.34
CA GLU A 593 -21.42 26.01 -11.45
C GLU A 593 -22.75 25.79 -12.22
N GLU A 594 -22.89 26.39 -13.42
CA GLU A 594 -24.05 26.19 -14.30
C GLU A 594 -24.19 24.72 -14.73
N LEU A 595 -23.08 24.08 -15.16
CA LEU A 595 -23.05 22.69 -15.62
C LEU A 595 -23.30 21.69 -14.48
N GLN A 596 -22.74 21.96 -13.29
CA GLN A 596 -22.96 21.13 -12.10
C GLN A 596 -24.44 21.12 -11.72
N LYS A 597 -25.08 22.29 -11.72
CA LYS A 597 -26.51 22.41 -11.44
C LYS A 597 -27.35 21.62 -12.46
N SER A 598 -27.00 21.69 -13.75
CA SER A 598 -27.70 20.95 -14.80
C SER A 598 -27.47 19.43 -14.64
N LEU A 599 -26.29 19.02 -14.21
CA LEU A 599 -25.96 17.62 -13.93
C LEU A 599 -26.78 17.09 -12.72
N ASP A 600 -26.90 17.90 -11.67
CA ASP A 600 -27.68 17.56 -10.48
C ASP A 600 -29.19 17.42 -10.83
N GLU A 601 -29.72 18.32 -11.69
CA GLU A 601 -31.11 18.25 -12.18
C GLU A 601 -31.34 16.99 -13.04
N ALA A 602 -30.46 16.68 -13.97
CA ALA A 602 -30.55 15.47 -14.81
C ALA A 602 -30.36 14.18 -13.97
N SER A 603 -29.49 14.22 -12.97
CA SER A 603 -29.28 13.10 -12.03
C SER A 603 -30.50 12.88 -11.15
N ALA A 604 -31.16 13.94 -10.68
CA ALA A 604 -32.39 13.86 -9.88
C ALA A 604 -33.54 13.20 -10.66
N GLU A 605 -33.60 13.39 -11.98
CA GLU A 605 -34.56 12.73 -12.85
C GLU A 605 -34.31 11.21 -13.01
N LEU A 606 -33.03 10.78 -12.94
CA LEU A 606 -32.69 9.36 -12.88
C LEU A 606 -33.04 8.70 -11.55
N PHE A 607 -32.97 9.44 -10.43
CA PHE A 607 -33.30 8.94 -9.09
C PHE A 607 -34.80 8.90 -8.81
N ASN A 608 -35.60 9.79 -9.45
CA ASN A 608 -37.06 9.86 -9.32
C ASN A 608 -37.75 9.80 -10.70
N PRO A 609 -37.70 8.65 -11.40
CA PRO A 609 -38.19 8.54 -12.75
C PRO A 609 -39.74 8.68 -12.83
N THR A 610 -40.22 9.44 -13.79
CA THR A 610 -41.64 9.48 -14.16
C THR A 610 -41.95 8.41 -15.21
N PRO A 611 -43.21 8.02 -15.43
CA PRO A 611 -43.57 7.06 -16.47
C PRO A 611 -43.18 7.47 -17.90
N ALA A 612 -42.78 8.72 -18.10
CA ALA A 612 -42.38 9.28 -19.40
C ALA A 612 -40.83 9.47 -19.50
N THR A 613 -40.05 9.11 -18.48
CA THR A 613 -38.58 9.32 -18.46
C THR A 613 -37.90 8.34 -19.42
N ASP A 614 -37.25 8.86 -20.45
CA ASP A 614 -36.38 8.06 -21.33
C ASP A 614 -34.97 7.97 -20.73
N PHE A 615 -34.68 6.85 -20.06
CA PHE A 615 -33.40 6.58 -19.43
C PHE A 615 -32.19 6.64 -20.37
N ALA A 616 -32.39 6.32 -21.67
CA ALA A 616 -31.30 6.37 -22.63
C ALA A 616 -30.93 7.82 -22.97
N GLU A 617 -31.94 8.68 -23.09
CA GLU A 617 -31.76 10.10 -23.39
C GLU A 617 -31.17 10.85 -22.17
N VAL A 618 -31.68 10.61 -20.95
CA VAL A 618 -31.15 11.23 -19.72
C VAL A 618 -29.71 10.82 -19.46
N ASN A 619 -29.35 9.54 -19.63
CA ASN A 619 -27.95 9.08 -19.51
C ASN A 619 -27.03 9.70 -20.58
N ARG A 620 -27.53 9.96 -21.77
CA ARG A 620 -26.77 10.66 -22.81
C ARG A 620 -26.51 12.12 -22.42
N VAL A 621 -27.50 12.80 -21.85
CA VAL A 621 -27.37 14.17 -21.35
C VAL A 621 -26.37 14.22 -20.20
N VAL A 622 -26.47 13.32 -19.23
CA VAL A 622 -25.53 13.22 -18.08
C VAL A 622 -24.08 13.03 -18.56
N ARG A 623 -23.85 12.14 -19.53
CA ARG A 623 -22.50 11.94 -20.09
C ARG A 623 -21.97 13.18 -20.82
N THR A 624 -22.83 13.89 -21.53
CA THR A 624 -22.45 15.11 -22.24
C THR A 624 -22.08 16.22 -21.24
N LEU A 625 -22.89 16.40 -20.19
CA LEU A 625 -22.62 17.36 -19.13
C LEU A 625 -21.32 17.03 -18.37
N GLN A 626 -21.09 15.76 -18.10
CA GLN A 626 -19.87 15.30 -17.43
C GLN A 626 -18.61 15.58 -18.27
N PHE A 627 -18.67 15.32 -19.59
CA PHE A 627 -17.59 15.64 -20.52
C PHE A 627 -17.32 17.17 -20.60
N GLU A 628 -18.36 17.99 -20.57
CA GLU A 628 -18.19 19.45 -20.55
C GLU A 628 -17.60 19.93 -19.22
N ILE A 629 -18.01 19.36 -18.09
CA ILE A 629 -17.43 19.65 -16.77
C ILE A 629 -15.93 19.33 -16.75
N ASP A 630 -15.53 18.15 -17.22
CA ASP A 630 -14.12 17.75 -17.27
C ASP A 630 -13.29 18.72 -18.13
N ARG A 631 -13.84 19.15 -19.26
CA ARG A 631 -13.19 20.13 -20.15
C ARG A 631 -13.01 21.49 -19.49
N TYR A 632 -14.05 22.04 -18.85
CA TYR A 632 -13.94 23.34 -18.16
C TYR A 632 -13.10 23.26 -16.88
N THR A 633 -13.03 22.11 -16.22
CA THR A 633 -12.13 21.86 -15.10
C THR A 633 -10.67 21.91 -15.56
N ALA A 634 -10.34 21.28 -16.68
CA ALA A 634 -8.99 21.34 -17.25
C ALA A 634 -8.60 22.78 -17.66
N ASP A 635 -9.51 23.54 -18.32
CA ASP A 635 -9.30 24.94 -18.67
C ASP A 635 -9.09 25.83 -17.42
N TRP A 636 -9.81 25.55 -16.34
CA TRP A 636 -9.68 26.25 -15.06
C TRP A 636 -8.33 25.94 -14.40
N GLU A 637 -7.93 24.67 -14.31
CA GLU A 637 -6.65 24.24 -13.74
C GLU A 637 -5.45 24.86 -14.48
N GLU A 638 -5.48 24.87 -15.82
CA GLU A 638 -4.44 25.49 -16.62
C GLU A 638 -4.33 26.99 -16.34
N ALA A 639 -5.46 27.71 -16.36
CA ALA A 639 -5.49 29.15 -16.15
C ALA A 639 -5.13 29.54 -14.70
N ALA A 640 -5.54 28.74 -13.70
CA ALA A 640 -5.23 28.96 -12.30
C ALA A 640 -3.74 28.72 -12.03
N THR A 641 -3.15 27.66 -12.56
CA THR A 641 -1.72 27.35 -12.43
C THR A 641 -0.86 28.45 -13.05
N GLU A 642 -1.18 28.89 -14.27
CA GLU A 642 -0.44 29.96 -14.94
C GLU A 642 -0.56 31.31 -14.19
N LEU A 643 -1.71 31.57 -13.56
CA LEU A 643 -1.95 32.74 -12.72
C LEU A 643 -1.13 32.69 -11.43
N GLU A 644 -1.05 31.54 -10.77
CA GLU A 644 -0.24 31.33 -9.57
C GLU A 644 1.25 31.48 -9.87
N GLU A 645 1.75 30.88 -10.95
CA GLU A 645 3.15 31.02 -11.36
C GLU A 645 3.54 32.49 -11.63
N LEU A 646 2.68 33.23 -12.33
CA LEU A 646 2.93 34.64 -12.61
C LEU A 646 2.88 35.50 -11.34
N THR A 647 1.97 35.22 -10.42
CA THR A 647 1.85 35.97 -9.15
C THR A 647 2.99 35.62 -8.19
N ALA A 648 3.40 34.35 -8.11
CA ALA A 648 4.54 33.91 -7.31
C ALA A 648 5.87 34.46 -7.84
N ALA A 649 6.09 34.47 -9.16
CA ALA A 649 7.25 35.07 -9.79
C ALA A 649 7.33 36.59 -9.53
N GLN A 650 6.18 37.25 -9.46
CA GLN A 650 6.10 38.69 -9.15
C GLN A 650 6.39 38.95 -7.67
N GLN A 651 5.85 38.14 -6.76
CA GLN A 651 6.13 38.25 -5.32
C GLN A 651 7.58 37.91 -4.97
N ALA A 652 8.17 36.90 -5.59
CA ALA A 652 9.58 36.53 -5.37
C ALA A 652 10.53 37.69 -5.81
N LYS A 653 10.22 38.35 -6.92
CA LYS A 653 10.98 39.53 -7.39
C LYS A 653 10.78 40.76 -6.49
N ASP A 654 9.59 40.92 -5.90
CA ASP A 654 9.29 41.99 -4.94
C ASP A 654 9.97 41.76 -3.56
N MET A 655 10.24 40.49 -3.18
CA MET A 655 10.94 40.13 -1.92
C MET A 655 12.47 40.15 -2.03
N LEU A 656 13.03 39.96 -3.25
CA LEU A 656 14.47 40.00 -3.50
C LEU A 656 15.00 41.45 -3.74
N ALA A 657 14.17 42.41 -3.60
CA ALA A 657 14.44 43.84 -3.81
C ALA A 657 14.18 44.71 -2.58
#